data_b6d34c9c6db48bcec280e2fc92eba08d
#
_entry.id   b6d34c9c6db48bcec280e2fc92eba08d
#
_cell.length_a   1.000
_cell.length_b   1.000
_cell.length_c   1.000
_cell.angle_alpha   90.00
_cell.angle_beta   90.00
_cell.angle_gamma   90.00
#
_symmetry.space_group_name_H-M   'P 1'
#
loop_
_entity.id
_entity.type
_entity.pdbx_description
1 polymer ?
#
loop_
_entity_poly.entity_id
_entity_poly.type
_entity_poly.pdbx_seq_one_letter_code
_entity_poly.pdbx_strand_id
1 'polypeptide(L)'
;MMTERTQARSGVAIAAAAYLALLVAIASPLALLFGVSVQIAFVLPGIAIARAIAGPSLGWLVPLAFGPMLGQALASLALTGVWAAGGRGIWVVLAAPLLVTAVVIPARRLQGRWRLPATSPGDRVALAALLMIVPVIVGLPFAHLGEITADGQFYRAYFTADYVWRRAVVAELAKGAFLPVNPYFHGDTLHYYWMPHLLTAAQYRFAGGWATLDELLLMRSVCIDAFFVTFLYGMVRVFGVRPWAAAAGVAFVIVSSSFEGLYAWLDFAIRGVPLHELTNLNIDAITRWYIRGIPIDGLQRLLFYQPHHAVGYVAGLLGLLAVSRRTRAFDPVAMAVAGLLLGLSIAISSFAGVMFTAGAALFEAISVVRQLDWRRGLAHAAASAVPLALASGLVFALQYVDASGSIVAFGVNRVATHSFWLVTALSFGPVLIVSVAAIAVILRGKRQDLGEFGALAAACVVFYFVINVRDHQDVYVGWRVGHLLFMSATVFAGILFDRVVTISNRWPAIAALVIVALAGLPTTVIDVYNTQDLTNNRAAPGFTWTLRLTPDDRQAFHWIRLNTRPEEVIQIDPAPRDSETWAYIPAFAERRMAAGLPISMVPLKKYQDGSDEVRALFDEPALSAYERAVRSGINYVLVGPPERQAHPGVEERFGGLPDLMPLLFRNGTISIYGVRGSR
;
A
#
# COMPACT_ATOMS: atom_id res chain seq x y z
N MET A 1 -27.08 31.86 6.39
CA MET A 1 -26.26 31.27 7.49
C MET A 1 -26.88 30.03 8.15
N MET A 2 -28.19 29.99 8.44
CA MET A 2 -28.84 28.78 8.99
C MET A 2 -28.85 27.60 8.00
N THR A 3 -29.05 27.84 6.72
CA THR A 3 -29.06 26.83 5.64
C THR A 3 -27.69 26.15 5.44
N GLU A 4 -26.58 26.91 5.46
CA GLU A 4 -25.22 26.34 5.28
C GLU A 4 -24.79 25.45 6.47
N ARG A 5 -25.16 25.85 7.70
CA ARG A 5 -24.86 25.01 8.88
C ARG A 5 -25.65 23.70 8.87
N THR A 6 -26.89 23.74 8.39
CA THR A 6 -27.72 22.55 8.26
C THR A 6 -27.20 21.61 7.17
N GLN A 7 -26.86 22.14 6.00
CA GLN A 7 -26.23 21.37 4.92
C GLN A 7 -24.89 20.75 5.33
N ALA A 8 -24.06 21.48 6.07
CA ALA A 8 -22.78 20.96 6.59
C ALA A 8 -23.01 19.80 7.58
N ARG A 9 -24.02 19.89 8.46
CA ARG A 9 -24.35 18.81 9.40
C ARG A 9 -24.88 17.58 8.67
N SER A 10 -25.74 17.76 7.68
CA SER A 10 -26.29 16.66 6.87
C SER A 10 -25.20 15.95 6.06
N GLY A 11 -24.29 16.67 5.40
CA GLY A 11 -23.20 16.08 4.64
C GLY A 11 -22.22 15.27 5.50
N VAL A 12 -21.87 15.79 6.68
CA VAL A 12 -21.02 15.06 7.64
C VAL A 12 -21.73 13.80 8.17
N ALA A 13 -23.04 13.89 8.46
CA ALA A 13 -23.82 12.75 8.93
C ALA A 13 -23.90 11.64 7.86
N ILE A 14 -24.12 12.01 6.58
CA ILE A 14 -24.14 11.05 5.46
C ILE A 14 -22.79 10.35 5.30
N ALA A 15 -21.70 11.12 5.32
CA ALA A 15 -20.36 10.54 5.23
C ALA A 15 -20.08 9.58 6.40
N ALA A 16 -20.38 10.00 7.63
CA ALA A 16 -20.22 9.15 8.81
C ALA A 16 -21.06 7.86 8.73
N ALA A 17 -22.31 7.94 8.24
CA ALA A 17 -23.18 6.78 8.05
C ALA A 17 -22.62 5.81 6.99
N ALA A 18 -22.09 6.32 5.88
CA ALA A 18 -21.48 5.49 4.83
C ALA A 18 -20.23 4.75 5.34
N TYR A 19 -19.37 5.42 6.10
CA TYR A 19 -18.21 4.76 6.73
C TYR A 19 -18.64 3.73 7.79
N LEU A 20 -19.63 4.05 8.61
CA LEU A 20 -20.15 3.09 9.59
C LEU A 20 -20.73 1.87 8.91
N ALA A 21 -21.51 2.05 7.84
CA ALA A 21 -22.07 0.94 7.06
C ALA A 21 -20.95 0.06 6.46
N LEU A 22 -19.91 0.67 5.89
CA LEU A 22 -18.74 -0.06 5.38
C LEU A 22 -18.03 -0.84 6.50
N LEU A 23 -17.75 -0.19 7.63
CA LEU A 23 -17.04 -0.83 8.74
C LEU A 23 -17.83 -1.99 9.36
N VAL A 24 -19.15 -1.85 9.46
CA VAL A 24 -20.06 -2.93 9.93
C VAL A 24 -20.15 -4.08 8.92
N ALA A 25 -20.01 -3.80 7.62
CA ALA A 25 -19.98 -4.83 6.58
C ALA A 25 -18.69 -5.69 6.61
N ILE A 26 -17.57 -5.12 7.07
CA ILE A 26 -16.24 -5.80 7.02
C ILE A 26 -15.76 -6.32 8.37
N ALA A 27 -16.42 -6.00 9.48
CA ALA A 27 -15.92 -6.38 10.81
C ALA A 27 -17.06 -6.64 11.80
N SER A 28 -16.83 -7.60 12.69
CA SER A 28 -17.70 -7.86 13.84
C SER A 28 -17.72 -6.67 14.81
N PRO A 29 -18.80 -6.48 15.60
CA PRO A 29 -18.90 -5.32 16.50
C PRO A 29 -17.71 -5.18 17.48
N LEU A 30 -17.19 -6.28 18.00
CA LEU A 30 -16.08 -6.27 18.93
C LEU A 30 -14.77 -5.89 18.22
N ALA A 31 -14.50 -6.48 17.06
CA ALA A 31 -13.34 -6.14 16.23
C ALA A 31 -13.39 -4.68 15.80
N LEU A 32 -14.58 -4.18 15.41
CA LEU A 32 -14.81 -2.78 15.05
C LEU A 32 -14.48 -1.84 16.20
N LEU A 33 -15.04 -2.08 17.40
CA LEU A 33 -14.77 -1.24 18.57
C LEU A 33 -13.28 -1.19 18.90
N PHE A 34 -12.63 -2.35 18.91
CA PHE A 34 -11.20 -2.44 19.19
C PHE A 34 -10.35 -1.77 18.10
N GLY A 35 -10.59 -2.11 16.83
CA GLY A 35 -9.83 -1.58 15.71
C GLY A 35 -9.90 -0.06 15.62
N VAL A 36 -11.11 0.51 15.73
CA VAL A 36 -11.32 1.97 15.72
C VAL A 36 -10.66 2.62 16.93
N SER A 37 -10.79 2.05 18.13
CA SER A 37 -10.17 2.59 19.35
C SER A 37 -8.65 2.67 19.23
N VAL A 38 -8.03 1.63 18.69
CA VAL A 38 -6.59 1.62 18.43
C VAL A 38 -6.19 2.64 17.37
N GLN A 39 -6.94 2.75 16.27
CA GLN A 39 -6.68 3.78 15.25
C GLN A 39 -6.77 5.19 15.87
N ILE A 40 -7.77 5.47 16.69
CA ILE A 40 -7.90 6.75 17.41
C ILE A 40 -6.65 6.97 18.27
N ALA A 41 -6.21 5.98 19.05
CA ALA A 41 -5.02 6.09 19.89
C ALA A 41 -3.76 6.45 19.07
N PHE A 42 -3.63 5.93 17.85
CA PHE A 42 -2.48 6.21 16.97
C PHE A 42 -2.55 7.55 16.24
N VAL A 43 -3.75 8.09 15.98
CA VAL A 43 -3.88 9.39 15.30
C VAL A 43 -3.90 10.59 16.26
N LEU A 44 -4.42 10.45 17.47
CA LEU A 44 -4.52 11.55 18.42
C LEU A 44 -3.19 12.26 18.70
N PRO A 45 -2.06 11.58 18.94
CA PRO A 45 -0.77 12.24 19.13
C PRO A 45 -0.36 13.07 17.90
N GLY A 46 -0.55 12.56 16.71
CA GLY A 46 -0.25 13.31 15.48
C GLY A 46 -1.15 14.51 15.30
N ILE A 47 -2.44 14.40 15.61
CA ILE A 47 -3.39 15.52 15.63
C ILE A 47 -2.93 16.57 16.66
N ALA A 48 -2.51 16.16 17.85
CA ALA A 48 -2.02 17.06 18.89
C ALA A 48 -0.72 17.77 18.46
N ILE A 49 0.22 17.06 17.84
CA ILE A 49 1.44 17.63 17.26
C ILE A 49 1.11 18.63 16.15
N ALA A 50 0.28 18.25 15.19
CA ALA A 50 -0.13 19.13 14.10
C ALA A 50 -0.87 20.39 14.63
N ARG A 51 -1.70 20.23 15.67
CA ARG A 51 -2.35 21.34 16.38
C ARG A 51 -1.35 22.25 17.06
N ALA A 52 -0.33 21.69 17.71
CA ALA A 52 0.73 22.45 18.36
C ALA A 52 1.53 23.29 17.35
N ILE A 53 1.83 22.73 16.18
CA ILE A 53 2.54 23.39 15.09
C ILE A 53 1.67 24.49 14.44
N ALA A 54 0.39 24.21 14.17
CA ALA A 54 -0.53 25.13 13.54
C ALA A 54 -0.90 26.32 14.44
N GLY A 55 -0.98 26.10 15.75
CA GLY A 55 -1.50 27.08 16.68
C GLY A 55 -3.03 27.25 16.59
N PRO A 56 -3.63 28.09 17.46
CA PRO A 56 -5.08 28.23 17.55
C PRO A 56 -5.71 28.94 16.33
N SER A 57 -4.98 29.84 15.69
CA SER A 57 -5.50 30.71 14.62
C SER A 57 -5.86 30.00 13.32
N LEU A 58 -5.23 28.86 12.99
CA LEU A 58 -5.47 28.15 11.73
C LEU A 58 -6.69 27.21 11.76
N GLY A 59 -7.33 27.04 12.91
CA GLY A 59 -8.52 26.22 13.06
C GLY A 59 -8.24 24.70 13.08
N TRP A 60 -9.19 23.90 12.56
CA TRP A 60 -9.17 22.42 12.66
C TRP A 60 -8.58 21.73 11.43
N LEU A 61 -8.47 22.43 10.28
CA LEU A 61 -8.08 21.78 9.01
C LEU A 61 -6.70 21.12 9.08
N VAL A 62 -5.69 21.86 9.55
CA VAL A 62 -4.31 21.34 9.63
C VAL A 62 -4.21 20.13 10.58
N PRO A 63 -4.73 20.17 11.81
CA PRO A 63 -4.73 19.00 12.69
C PRO A 63 -5.37 17.76 12.08
N LEU A 64 -6.52 17.91 11.40
CA LEU A 64 -7.24 16.76 10.82
C LEU A 64 -6.67 16.30 9.48
N ALA A 65 -6.10 17.20 8.67
CA ALA A 65 -5.53 16.83 7.38
C ALA A 65 -4.14 16.18 7.51
N PHE A 66 -3.29 16.71 8.37
CA PHE A 66 -1.90 16.24 8.48
C PHE A 66 -1.66 15.34 9.70
N GLY A 67 -2.40 15.57 10.78
CA GLY A 67 -2.21 14.88 12.06
C GLY A 67 -2.36 13.37 11.99
N PRO A 68 -3.43 12.80 11.44
CA PRO A 68 -3.64 11.36 11.43
C PRO A 68 -2.49 10.57 10.82
N MET A 69 -2.05 10.96 9.63
CA MET A 69 -0.96 10.27 8.91
C MET A 69 0.40 10.50 9.58
N LEU A 70 0.64 11.71 10.11
CA LEU A 70 1.83 11.98 10.93
C LEU A 70 1.84 11.09 12.20
N GLY A 71 0.70 10.93 12.85
CA GLY A 71 0.53 10.02 13.98
C GLY A 71 0.85 8.59 13.61
N GLN A 72 0.32 8.08 12.50
CA GLN A 72 0.60 6.74 12.00
C GLN A 72 2.10 6.53 11.74
N ALA A 73 2.78 7.48 11.10
CA ALA A 73 4.21 7.37 10.80
C ALA A 73 5.08 7.35 12.07
N LEU A 74 4.87 8.32 12.97
CA LEU A 74 5.64 8.44 14.22
C LEU A 74 5.34 7.31 15.20
N ALA A 75 4.08 6.90 15.31
CA ALA A 75 3.69 5.80 16.18
C ALA A 75 4.19 4.44 15.65
N SER A 76 4.27 4.26 14.34
CA SER A 76 4.90 3.07 13.75
C SER A 76 6.38 2.98 14.12
N LEU A 77 7.10 4.09 14.09
CA LEU A 77 8.50 4.15 14.54
C LEU A 77 8.62 3.82 16.02
N ALA A 78 7.81 4.46 16.88
CA ALA A 78 7.82 4.22 18.32
C ALA A 78 7.43 2.76 18.66
N LEU A 79 6.44 2.20 17.97
CA LEU A 79 6.04 0.80 18.09
C LEU A 79 7.18 -0.14 17.71
N THR A 80 7.92 0.15 16.63
CA THR A 80 9.10 -0.62 16.24
C THR A 80 10.16 -0.61 17.35
N GLY A 81 10.40 0.54 17.98
CA GLY A 81 11.31 0.62 19.12
C GLY A 81 10.85 -0.18 20.33
N VAL A 82 9.56 -0.13 20.69
CA VAL A 82 8.97 -0.95 21.77
C VAL A 82 9.09 -2.44 21.44
N TRP A 83 8.86 -2.81 20.19
CA TRP A 83 8.98 -4.20 19.71
C TRP A 83 10.43 -4.69 19.75
N ALA A 84 11.39 -3.85 19.37
CA ALA A 84 12.81 -4.15 19.49
C ALA A 84 13.26 -4.35 20.94
N ALA A 85 12.68 -3.59 21.86
CA ALA A 85 12.91 -3.73 23.31
C ALA A 85 12.20 -4.93 23.96
N GLY A 86 11.56 -5.80 23.16
CA GLY A 86 10.91 -7.01 23.68
C GLY A 86 9.44 -6.83 24.11
N GLY A 87 8.84 -5.65 23.92
CA GLY A 87 7.43 -5.41 24.22
C GLY A 87 6.52 -6.22 23.30
N ARG A 88 5.61 -7.05 23.88
CA ARG A 88 4.73 -7.96 23.14
C ARG A 88 3.28 -8.00 23.64
N GLY A 89 3.01 -7.43 24.79
CA GLY A 89 1.68 -7.42 25.39
C GLY A 89 0.77 -6.32 24.86
N ILE A 90 -0.44 -6.19 25.40
CA ILE A 90 -1.39 -5.12 25.05
C ILE A 90 -0.79 -3.72 25.20
N TRP A 91 0.09 -3.53 26.17
CA TRP A 91 0.78 -2.26 26.42
C TRP A 91 1.60 -1.78 25.22
N VAL A 92 2.00 -2.70 24.32
CA VAL A 92 2.66 -2.36 23.05
C VAL A 92 1.79 -1.46 22.19
N VAL A 93 0.49 -1.74 22.13
CA VAL A 93 -0.47 -0.95 21.34
C VAL A 93 -0.66 0.46 21.91
N LEU A 94 -0.46 0.63 23.22
CA LEU A 94 -0.64 1.92 23.92
C LEU A 94 0.67 2.68 24.11
N ALA A 95 1.80 1.98 24.23
CA ALA A 95 3.09 2.62 24.51
C ALA A 95 3.55 3.55 23.37
N ALA A 96 3.37 3.14 22.10
CA ALA A 96 3.79 3.95 20.97
C ALA A 96 3.09 5.32 20.89
N PRO A 97 1.74 5.42 20.99
CA PRO A 97 1.07 6.73 21.05
C PRO A 97 1.45 7.55 22.28
N LEU A 98 1.68 6.93 23.44
CA LEU A 98 2.14 7.65 24.63
C LEU A 98 3.53 8.26 24.42
N LEU A 99 4.47 7.53 23.83
CA LEU A 99 5.81 8.04 23.48
C LEU A 99 5.73 9.21 22.50
N VAL A 100 4.87 9.10 21.48
CA VAL A 100 4.68 10.18 20.49
C VAL A 100 4.06 11.41 21.14
N THR A 101 3.18 11.25 22.13
CA THR A 101 2.56 12.37 22.84
C THR A 101 3.59 13.26 23.55
N ALA A 102 4.71 12.70 24.00
CA ALA A 102 5.80 13.48 24.61
C ALA A 102 6.40 14.54 23.66
N VAL A 103 6.25 14.36 22.34
CA VAL A 103 6.74 15.30 21.31
C VAL A 103 5.84 16.54 21.19
N VAL A 104 4.63 16.55 21.75
CA VAL A 104 3.67 17.66 21.61
C VAL A 104 4.23 18.97 22.22
N ILE A 105 4.90 18.90 23.36
CA ILE A 105 5.46 20.09 24.03
C ILE A 105 6.54 20.75 23.17
N PRO A 106 7.60 20.03 22.71
CA PRO A 106 8.59 20.62 21.82
C PRO A 106 8.01 21.03 20.46
N ALA A 107 6.96 20.38 19.95
CA ALA A 107 6.30 20.74 18.71
C ALA A 107 5.73 22.17 18.70
N ARG A 108 5.34 22.72 19.84
CA ARG A 108 4.92 24.13 19.98
C ARG A 108 6.01 25.13 19.55
N ARG A 109 7.28 24.77 19.71
CA ARG A 109 8.43 25.60 19.27
C ARG A 109 8.58 25.66 17.76
N LEU A 110 7.86 24.80 17.04
CA LEU A 110 7.84 24.76 15.60
C LEU A 110 6.73 25.65 14.99
N GLN A 111 5.88 26.27 15.79
CA GLN A 111 4.81 27.14 15.33
C GLN A 111 5.35 28.29 14.45
N GLY A 112 4.64 28.58 13.37
CA GLY A 112 4.99 29.65 12.43
C GLY A 112 6.15 29.35 11.49
N ARG A 113 6.75 28.15 11.53
CA ARG A 113 7.85 27.79 10.62
C ARG A 113 7.40 27.46 9.21
N TRP A 114 6.14 27.12 9.02
CA TRP A 114 5.58 26.73 7.72
C TRP A 114 4.35 27.55 7.37
N ARG A 115 4.15 27.73 6.05
CA ARG A 115 2.91 28.32 5.49
C ARG A 115 1.85 27.22 5.45
N LEU A 116 0.90 27.28 6.35
CA LEU A 116 -0.17 26.31 6.52
C LEU A 116 -1.54 26.94 6.17
N PRO A 117 -2.54 26.15 5.69
CA PRO A 117 -3.84 26.67 5.35
C PRO A 117 -4.68 26.96 6.59
N ALA A 118 -5.40 28.09 6.58
CA ALA A 118 -6.44 28.36 7.56
C ALA A 118 -7.74 27.62 7.17
N THR A 119 -8.50 27.22 8.20
CA THR A 119 -9.84 26.65 7.99
C THR A 119 -10.80 27.70 7.45
N SER A 120 -11.60 27.35 6.46
CA SER A 120 -12.69 28.17 5.91
C SER A 120 -14.06 27.50 6.14
N PRO A 121 -15.17 28.26 6.06
CA PRO A 121 -16.52 27.69 6.28
C PRO A 121 -16.87 26.53 5.35
N GLY A 122 -16.41 26.57 4.10
CA GLY A 122 -16.69 25.53 3.09
C GLY A 122 -15.91 24.23 3.28
N ASP A 123 -14.83 24.22 4.09
CA ASP A 123 -13.97 23.05 4.22
C ASP A 123 -14.71 21.81 4.76
N ARG A 124 -15.69 21.99 5.67
CA ARG A 124 -16.42 20.86 6.25
C ARG A 124 -17.27 20.12 5.20
N VAL A 125 -17.99 20.87 4.39
CA VAL A 125 -18.91 20.29 3.38
C VAL A 125 -18.10 19.69 2.23
N ALA A 126 -17.09 20.42 1.75
CA ALA A 126 -16.22 19.95 0.68
C ALA A 126 -15.45 18.68 1.05
N LEU A 127 -14.90 18.63 2.28
CA LEU A 127 -14.20 17.45 2.78
C LEU A 127 -15.16 16.26 3.01
N ALA A 128 -16.35 16.50 3.58
CA ALA A 128 -17.34 15.45 3.77
C ALA A 128 -17.79 14.84 2.43
N ALA A 129 -18.05 15.67 1.43
CA ALA A 129 -18.38 15.22 0.07
C ALA A 129 -17.21 14.41 -0.56
N LEU A 130 -15.98 14.89 -0.41
CA LEU A 130 -14.80 14.20 -0.92
C LEU A 130 -14.61 12.83 -0.26
N LEU A 131 -14.80 12.73 1.05
CA LEU A 131 -14.62 11.49 1.80
C LEU A 131 -15.58 10.38 1.37
N MET A 132 -16.71 10.69 0.71
CA MET A 132 -17.59 9.69 0.13
C MET A 132 -16.92 8.83 -0.97
N ILE A 133 -15.82 9.29 -1.54
CA ILE A 133 -15.07 8.55 -2.55
C ILE A 133 -14.54 7.22 -1.99
N VAL A 134 -14.10 7.18 -0.73
CA VAL A 134 -13.53 5.97 -0.14
C VAL A 134 -14.59 4.85 -0.07
N PRO A 135 -15.76 5.01 0.59
CA PRO A 135 -16.79 3.96 0.58
C PRO A 135 -17.26 3.57 -0.83
N VAL A 136 -17.26 4.51 -1.78
CA VAL A 136 -17.65 4.23 -3.18
C VAL A 136 -16.63 3.34 -3.88
N ILE A 137 -15.33 3.60 -3.69
CA ILE A 137 -14.26 2.85 -4.36
C ILE A 137 -13.98 1.52 -3.67
N VAL A 138 -13.83 1.52 -2.33
CA VAL A 138 -13.40 0.31 -1.61
C VAL A 138 -14.56 -0.49 -1.01
N GLY A 139 -15.77 0.06 -0.98
CA GLY A 139 -16.90 -0.53 -0.25
C GLY A 139 -17.25 -1.93 -0.74
N LEU A 140 -17.57 -2.09 -2.01
CA LEU A 140 -17.90 -3.39 -2.60
C LEU A 140 -16.66 -4.32 -2.62
N PRO A 141 -15.47 -3.89 -3.08
CA PRO A 141 -14.28 -4.71 -3.02
C PRO A 141 -13.98 -5.28 -1.63
N PHE A 142 -14.08 -4.47 -0.58
CA PHE A 142 -13.77 -4.91 0.78
C PHE A 142 -14.89 -5.75 1.40
N ALA A 143 -16.16 -5.45 1.09
CA ALA A 143 -17.28 -6.24 1.58
C ALA A 143 -17.30 -7.67 1.02
N HIS A 144 -16.83 -7.86 -0.22
CA HIS A 144 -16.77 -9.17 -0.88
C HIS A 144 -15.42 -9.90 -0.70
N LEU A 145 -14.43 -9.27 -0.06
CA LEU A 145 -13.14 -9.91 0.17
C LEU A 145 -13.24 -11.01 1.22
N GLY A 146 -12.87 -12.22 0.84
CA GLY A 146 -12.97 -13.37 1.72
C GLY A 146 -14.41 -13.85 1.95
N GLU A 147 -15.35 -13.50 1.08
CA GLU A 147 -16.74 -13.94 1.14
C GLU A 147 -16.83 -15.46 1.18
N ILE A 148 -17.67 -15.97 2.09
CA ILE A 148 -17.90 -17.41 2.29
C ILE A 148 -19.23 -17.77 1.66
N THR A 149 -19.19 -18.70 0.70
CA THR A 149 -20.35 -19.32 0.07
C THR A 149 -20.39 -20.82 0.36
N ALA A 150 -21.39 -21.53 -0.17
CA ALA A 150 -21.43 -22.98 -0.11
C ALA A 150 -20.22 -23.64 -0.82
N ASP A 151 -19.69 -22.98 -1.85
CA ASP A 151 -18.57 -23.50 -2.64
C ASP A 151 -17.20 -23.22 -2.04
N GLY A 152 -17.09 -22.35 -1.05
CA GLY A 152 -15.82 -22.00 -0.42
C GLY A 152 -15.71 -20.54 0.01
N GLN A 153 -14.48 -20.12 0.28
CA GLN A 153 -14.12 -18.75 0.60
C GLN A 153 -13.30 -18.15 -0.56
N PHE A 154 -13.66 -16.95 -1.00
CA PHE A 154 -13.15 -16.38 -2.23
C PHE A 154 -12.32 -15.12 -2.00
N TYR A 155 -11.21 -15.03 -2.73
CA TYR A 155 -10.35 -13.85 -2.79
C TYR A 155 -10.09 -13.53 -4.26
N ARG A 156 -10.46 -12.33 -4.67
CA ARG A 156 -10.28 -11.89 -6.05
C ARG A 156 -8.79 -11.70 -6.40
N ALA A 157 -8.42 -11.96 -7.65
CA ALA A 157 -7.03 -11.90 -8.13
C ALA A 157 -6.29 -10.60 -7.78
N TYR A 158 -6.96 -9.48 -7.86
CA TYR A 158 -6.38 -8.20 -7.48
C TYR A 158 -5.91 -8.15 -6.02
N PHE A 159 -6.58 -8.85 -5.11
CA PHE A 159 -6.17 -8.93 -3.72
C PHE A 159 -5.20 -10.07 -3.44
N THR A 160 -5.19 -11.07 -4.29
CA THR A 160 -4.52 -12.32 -3.98
C THR A 160 -3.01 -12.16 -3.89
N ALA A 161 -2.36 -11.40 -4.75
CA ALA A 161 -0.93 -11.18 -4.65
C ALA A 161 -0.57 -10.32 -3.42
N ASP A 162 -1.12 -9.10 -3.34
CA ASP A 162 -0.72 -8.15 -2.30
C ASP A 162 -1.41 -8.40 -0.96
N TYR A 163 -2.68 -8.79 -0.96
CA TYR A 163 -3.45 -8.99 0.26
C TYR A 163 -3.05 -10.30 0.96
N VAL A 164 -2.92 -11.39 0.21
CA VAL A 164 -2.47 -12.69 0.74
C VAL A 164 -1.05 -12.57 1.28
N TRP A 165 -0.16 -11.86 0.57
CA TRP A 165 1.17 -11.53 1.06
C TRP A 165 1.12 -10.76 2.39
N ARG A 166 0.29 -9.73 2.50
CA ARG A 166 0.14 -8.95 3.75
C ARG A 166 -0.38 -9.80 4.90
N ARG A 167 -1.33 -10.72 4.64
CA ARG A 167 -1.79 -11.67 5.66
C ARG A 167 -0.65 -12.49 6.21
N ALA A 168 0.16 -13.08 5.33
CA ALA A 168 1.32 -13.88 5.72
C ALA A 168 2.35 -13.07 6.54
N VAL A 169 2.66 -11.86 6.10
CA VAL A 169 3.58 -10.95 6.82
C VAL A 169 3.04 -10.60 8.21
N VAL A 170 1.77 -10.25 8.33
CA VAL A 170 1.16 -9.91 9.63
C VAL A 170 1.09 -11.12 10.54
N ALA A 171 0.73 -12.30 10.01
CA ALA A 171 0.71 -13.54 10.78
C ALA A 171 2.12 -13.89 11.30
N GLU A 172 3.17 -13.71 10.49
CA GLU A 172 4.56 -13.94 10.92
C GLU A 172 4.99 -12.95 12.00
N LEU A 173 4.74 -11.65 11.81
CA LEU A 173 5.03 -10.61 12.82
C LEU A 173 4.31 -10.87 14.15
N ALA A 174 3.06 -11.36 14.10
CA ALA A 174 2.27 -11.66 15.28
C ALA A 174 2.89 -12.79 16.15
N LYS A 175 3.77 -13.62 15.61
CA LYS A 175 4.55 -14.61 16.38
C LYS A 175 5.52 -13.95 17.36
N GLY A 176 5.92 -12.71 17.11
CA GLY A 176 6.62 -11.88 18.07
C GLY A 176 8.14 -11.83 17.93
N ALA A 177 8.73 -12.39 16.91
CA ALA A 177 10.14 -12.16 16.61
C ALA A 177 10.37 -10.69 16.23
N PHE A 178 11.52 -10.11 16.66
CA PHE A 178 11.86 -8.74 16.26
C PHE A 178 12.20 -8.68 14.76
N LEU A 179 13.09 -9.57 14.32
CA LEU A 179 13.35 -9.77 12.91
C LEU A 179 12.50 -10.96 12.44
N PRO A 180 11.49 -10.73 11.59
CA PRO A 180 10.64 -11.79 11.11
C PRO A 180 11.38 -12.72 10.15
N VAL A 181 11.05 -13.99 10.20
CA VAL A 181 11.47 -14.99 9.21
C VAL A 181 10.60 -14.82 7.97
N ASN A 182 11.14 -15.14 6.80
CA ASN A 182 10.33 -15.16 5.58
C ASN A 182 9.30 -16.32 5.68
N PRO A 183 8.00 -16.02 5.71
CA PRO A 183 7.01 -17.08 5.91
C PRO A 183 6.90 -18.06 4.74
N TYR A 184 7.34 -17.66 3.54
CA TYR A 184 7.32 -18.47 2.32
C TYR A 184 8.66 -19.10 1.99
N PHE A 185 9.71 -18.81 2.75
CA PHE A 185 11.04 -19.34 2.54
C PHE A 185 11.76 -19.49 3.89
N HIS A 186 11.42 -20.55 4.63
CA HIS A 186 11.93 -20.78 5.98
C HIS A 186 13.46 -20.85 5.99
N GLY A 187 14.06 -20.27 7.00
CA GLY A 187 15.53 -20.19 7.12
C GLY A 187 16.11 -18.89 6.57
N ASP A 188 15.29 -18.05 5.95
CA ASP A 188 15.68 -16.72 5.48
C ASP A 188 14.96 -15.61 6.27
N THR A 189 15.59 -14.45 6.37
CA THR A 189 14.96 -13.27 6.96
C THR A 189 13.97 -12.67 5.96
N LEU A 190 12.91 -12.05 6.46
CA LEU A 190 11.96 -11.33 5.62
C LEU A 190 12.56 -9.99 5.14
N HIS A 191 13.14 -9.97 3.96
CA HIS A 191 13.67 -8.76 3.31
C HIS A 191 12.55 -7.91 2.70
N TYR A 192 11.78 -7.25 3.55
CA TYR A 192 10.60 -6.48 3.17
C TYR A 192 10.37 -5.34 4.17
N TYR A 193 9.76 -4.24 3.76
CA TYR A 193 9.39 -3.12 4.64
C TYR A 193 8.18 -3.47 5.50
N TRP A 194 8.38 -4.32 6.49
CA TRP A 194 7.31 -4.86 7.36
C TRP A 194 6.85 -3.89 8.47
N MET A 195 7.57 -2.79 8.76
CA MET A 195 7.23 -1.82 9.81
C MET A 195 5.78 -1.31 9.72
N PRO A 196 5.21 -0.99 8.53
CA PRO A 196 3.81 -0.57 8.43
C PRO A 196 2.81 -1.62 8.90
N HIS A 197 3.17 -2.89 8.88
CA HIS A 197 2.29 -4.00 9.25
C HIS A 197 2.33 -4.34 10.75
N LEU A 198 3.31 -3.82 11.47
CA LEU A 198 3.55 -4.17 12.88
C LEU A 198 2.37 -3.80 13.79
N LEU A 199 1.65 -2.69 13.51
CA LEU A 199 0.46 -2.33 14.28
C LEU A 199 -0.63 -3.39 14.15
N THR A 200 -0.93 -3.84 12.95
CA THR A 200 -1.94 -4.88 12.74
C THR A 200 -1.51 -6.20 13.36
N ALA A 201 -0.22 -6.54 13.30
CA ALA A 201 0.33 -7.73 13.96
C ALA A 201 0.19 -7.68 15.49
N ALA A 202 0.48 -6.53 16.09
CA ALA A 202 0.29 -6.33 17.53
C ALA A 202 -1.19 -6.41 17.94
N GLN A 203 -2.10 -5.84 17.12
CA GLN A 203 -3.54 -5.95 17.32
C GLN A 203 -4.01 -7.41 17.21
N TYR A 204 -3.59 -8.12 16.16
CA TYR A 204 -3.97 -9.51 15.92
C TYR A 204 -3.48 -10.44 17.03
N ARG A 205 -2.23 -10.28 17.44
CA ARG A 205 -1.67 -11.03 18.58
C ARG A 205 -2.46 -10.79 19.87
N PHE A 206 -2.87 -9.55 20.11
CA PHE A 206 -3.68 -9.21 21.29
C PHE A 206 -5.09 -9.77 21.20
N ALA A 207 -5.70 -9.75 20.02
CA ALA A 207 -7.06 -10.24 19.82
C ALA A 207 -7.24 -11.72 20.20
N GLY A 208 -6.18 -12.54 20.07
CA GLY A 208 -6.21 -13.92 20.58
C GLY A 208 -7.34 -14.80 20.00
N GLY A 209 -7.83 -14.48 18.80
CA GLY A 209 -8.87 -15.25 18.08
C GLY A 209 -10.28 -14.62 18.07
N TRP A 210 -10.58 -13.60 18.87
CA TRP A 210 -11.90 -12.93 18.82
C TRP A 210 -12.04 -11.88 17.69
N ALA A 211 -10.94 -11.48 17.06
CA ALA A 211 -10.95 -10.71 15.82
C ALA A 211 -10.10 -11.43 14.77
N THR A 212 -10.58 -11.48 13.55
CA THR A 212 -9.86 -12.10 12.44
C THR A 212 -8.82 -11.15 11.86
N LEU A 213 -7.84 -11.72 11.16
CA LEU A 213 -6.82 -10.95 10.48
C LEU A 213 -7.40 -10.07 9.37
N ASP A 214 -8.43 -10.57 8.65
CA ASP A 214 -9.13 -9.84 7.61
C ASP A 214 -9.84 -8.60 8.17
N GLU A 215 -10.59 -8.74 9.25
CA GLU A 215 -11.26 -7.62 9.90
C GLU A 215 -10.27 -6.50 10.27
N LEU A 216 -9.13 -6.85 10.88
CA LEU A 216 -8.14 -5.87 11.32
C LEU A 216 -7.41 -5.20 10.14
N LEU A 217 -7.07 -5.96 9.09
CA LEU A 217 -6.44 -5.44 7.89
C LEU A 217 -7.36 -4.50 7.11
N LEU A 218 -8.62 -4.89 6.92
CA LEU A 218 -9.59 -4.09 6.16
C LEU A 218 -9.98 -2.81 6.90
N MET A 219 -10.26 -2.89 8.20
CA MET A 219 -10.54 -1.69 9.02
C MET A 219 -9.39 -0.70 8.98
N ARG A 220 -8.15 -1.19 9.12
CA ARG A 220 -6.97 -0.33 9.01
C ARG A 220 -6.88 0.32 7.63
N SER A 221 -7.14 -0.44 6.56
CA SER A 221 -7.14 0.08 5.19
C SER A 221 -8.12 1.22 5.03
N VAL A 222 -9.40 1.03 5.44
CA VAL A 222 -10.43 2.08 5.39
C VAL A 222 -10.01 3.35 6.16
N CYS A 223 -9.41 3.19 7.35
CA CYS A 223 -8.93 4.33 8.14
C CYS A 223 -7.79 5.07 7.41
N ILE A 224 -6.80 4.34 6.89
CA ILE A 224 -5.66 4.94 6.18
C ILE A 224 -6.17 5.66 4.92
N ASP A 225 -7.10 5.09 4.17
CA ASP A 225 -7.68 5.70 2.97
C ASP A 225 -8.39 7.01 3.29
N ALA A 226 -9.20 7.03 4.35
CA ALA A 226 -9.86 8.24 4.81
C ALA A 226 -8.85 9.34 5.21
N PHE A 227 -7.80 8.96 5.94
CA PHE A 227 -6.74 9.88 6.34
C PHE A 227 -5.92 10.37 5.14
N PHE A 228 -5.65 9.50 4.18
CA PHE A 228 -4.90 9.84 2.98
C PHE A 228 -5.67 10.83 2.09
N VAL A 229 -6.95 10.57 1.83
CA VAL A 229 -7.82 11.48 1.06
C VAL A 229 -7.96 12.84 1.78
N THR A 230 -8.10 12.82 3.11
CA THR A 230 -8.10 14.05 3.94
C THR A 230 -6.78 14.80 3.83
N PHE A 231 -5.66 14.09 3.81
CA PHE A 231 -4.33 14.67 3.64
C PHE A 231 -4.17 15.32 2.26
N LEU A 232 -4.56 14.64 1.18
CA LEU A 232 -4.51 15.20 -0.18
C LEU A 232 -5.34 16.49 -0.28
N TYR A 233 -6.54 16.50 0.31
CA TYR A 233 -7.34 17.71 0.42
C TYR A 233 -6.59 18.85 1.13
N GLY A 234 -6.06 18.58 2.31
CA GLY A 234 -5.29 19.56 3.10
C GLY A 234 -4.06 20.06 2.34
N MET A 235 -3.36 19.18 1.62
CA MET A 235 -2.24 19.53 0.77
C MET A 235 -2.65 20.55 -0.32
N VAL A 236 -3.71 20.27 -1.07
CA VAL A 236 -4.20 21.21 -2.09
C VAL A 236 -4.56 22.56 -1.47
N ARG A 237 -5.15 22.56 -0.27
CA ARG A 237 -5.46 23.78 0.49
C ARG A 237 -4.23 24.62 0.89
N VAL A 238 -3.05 23.99 1.07
CA VAL A 238 -1.77 24.72 1.33
C VAL A 238 -1.46 25.72 0.21
N PHE A 239 -1.88 25.44 -1.01
CA PHE A 239 -1.65 26.28 -2.19
C PHE A 239 -2.72 27.39 -2.39
N GLY A 240 -3.57 27.60 -1.37
CA GLY A 240 -4.58 28.66 -1.40
C GLY A 240 -5.79 28.37 -2.30
N VAL A 241 -5.96 27.11 -2.71
CA VAL A 241 -7.11 26.66 -3.52
C VAL A 241 -8.37 26.66 -2.66
N ARG A 242 -9.50 27.10 -3.20
CA ARG A 242 -10.80 27.12 -2.50
C ARG A 242 -11.28 25.71 -2.17
N PRO A 243 -12.09 25.53 -1.11
CA PRO A 243 -12.48 24.22 -0.60
C PRO A 243 -13.04 23.27 -1.66
N TRP A 244 -14.04 23.72 -2.43
CA TRP A 244 -14.66 22.88 -3.46
C TRP A 244 -13.76 22.55 -4.64
N ALA A 245 -12.90 23.47 -5.03
CA ALA A 245 -11.91 23.22 -6.07
C ALA A 245 -10.84 22.22 -5.60
N ALA A 246 -10.46 22.29 -4.34
CA ALA A 246 -9.54 21.32 -3.74
C ALA A 246 -10.17 19.91 -3.69
N ALA A 247 -11.42 19.81 -3.22
CA ALA A 247 -12.15 18.54 -3.20
C ALA A 247 -12.35 17.96 -4.61
N ALA A 248 -12.78 18.79 -5.57
CA ALA A 248 -12.96 18.38 -6.96
C ALA A 248 -11.65 17.94 -7.62
N GLY A 249 -10.52 18.63 -7.35
CA GLY A 249 -9.20 18.26 -7.88
C GLY A 249 -8.73 16.89 -7.35
N VAL A 250 -8.87 16.64 -6.06
CA VAL A 250 -8.55 15.33 -5.47
C VAL A 250 -9.48 14.24 -6.01
N ALA A 251 -10.80 14.51 -6.04
CA ALA A 251 -11.79 13.58 -6.57
C ALA A 251 -11.49 13.20 -8.03
N PHE A 252 -11.21 14.20 -8.87
CA PHE A 252 -10.88 13.99 -10.28
C PHE A 252 -9.69 13.06 -10.45
N VAL A 253 -8.58 13.28 -9.74
CA VAL A 253 -7.38 12.47 -9.88
C VAL A 253 -7.60 11.03 -9.41
N ILE A 254 -8.42 10.82 -8.37
CA ILE A 254 -8.74 9.47 -7.88
C ILE A 254 -9.69 8.75 -8.83
N VAL A 255 -10.73 9.42 -9.34
CA VAL A 255 -11.83 8.76 -10.09
C VAL A 255 -11.57 8.70 -11.59
N SER A 256 -10.81 9.66 -12.14
CA SER A 256 -10.56 9.78 -13.58
C SER A 256 -9.06 9.69 -13.89
N SER A 257 -8.40 8.65 -13.37
CA SER A 257 -6.93 8.55 -13.36
C SER A 257 -6.32 8.29 -14.74
N SER A 258 -6.93 7.44 -15.59
CA SER A 258 -6.32 6.94 -16.81
C SER A 258 -7.32 6.77 -17.97
N PHE A 259 -6.80 6.60 -19.20
CA PHE A 259 -7.61 6.25 -20.37
C PHE A 259 -7.61 4.74 -20.65
N GLU A 260 -7.03 3.92 -19.81
CA GLU A 260 -6.90 2.47 -20.06
C GLU A 260 -8.25 1.78 -20.22
N GLY A 261 -9.23 2.11 -19.34
CA GLY A 261 -10.57 1.57 -19.44
C GLY A 261 -11.34 2.04 -20.67
N LEU A 262 -11.16 3.31 -21.07
CA LEU A 262 -11.73 3.81 -22.33
C LEU A 262 -11.09 3.13 -23.54
N TYR A 263 -9.78 2.96 -23.52
CA TYR A 263 -9.06 2.22 -24.57
C TYR A 263 -9.57 0.79 -24.69
N ALA A 264 -9.70 0.07 -23.59
CA ALA A 264 -10.21 -1.30 -23.60
C ALA A 264 -11.65 -1.36 -24.13
N TRP A 265 -12.50 -0.45 -23.69
CA TRP A 265 -13.88 -0.38 -24.16
C TRP A 265 -13.99 -0.11 -25.66
N LEU A 266 -13.21 0.84 -26.19
CA LEU A 266 -13.18 1.17 -27.62
C LEU A 266 -12.58 0.03 -28.45
N ASP A 267 -11.50 -0.59 -28.00
CA ASP A 267 -10.86 -1.70 -28.67
C ASP A 267 -11.82 -2.91 -28.78
N PHE A 268 -12.56 -3.22 -27.72
CA PHE A 268 -13.58 -4.27 -27.75
C PHE A 268 -14.73 -3.95 -28.68
N ALA A 269 -15.22 -2.70 -28.65
CA ALA A 269 -16.28 -2.25 -29.55
C ALA A 269 -15.86 -2.34 -31.03
N ILE A 270 -14.63 -1.92 -31.37
CA ILE A 270 -14.09 -1.97 -32.73
C ILE A 270 -13.92 -3.41 -33.20
N ARG A 271 -13.47 -4.31 -32.35
CA ARG A 271 -13.25 -5.72 -32.68
C ARG A 271 -14.52 -6.58 -32.58
N GLY A 272 -15.66 -6.01 -32.19
CA GLY A 272 -16.90 -6.75 -32.01
C GLY A 272 -16.87 -7.73 -30.84
N VAL A 273 -15.96 -7.52 -29.86
CA VAL A 273 -15.90 -8.31 -28.63
C VAL A 273 -17.04 -7.86 -27.72
N PRO A 274 -17.82 -8.79 -27.16
CA PRO A 274 -18.89 -8.44 -26.25
C PRO A 274 -18.39 -7.64 -25.02
N LEU A 275 -19.08 -6.57 -24.65
CA LEU A 275 -18.64 -5.68 -23.56
C LEU A 275 -18.57 -6.37 -22.19
N HIS A 276 -19.34 -7.47 -21.99
CA HIS A 276 -19.22 -8.21 -20.74
C HIS A 276 -17.83 -8.85 -20.55
N GLU A 277 -17.05 -9.02 -21.61
CA GLU A 277 -15.66 -9.50 -21.49
C GLU A 277 -14.72 -8.49 -20.79
N LEU A 278 -15.15 -7.23 -20.61
CA LEU A 278 -14.42 -6.27 -19.77
C LEU A 278 -14.33 -6.73 -18.29
N THR A 279 -15.27 -7.56 -17.83
CA THR A 279 -15.20 -8.18 -16.49
C THR A 279 -14.04 -9.15 -16.35
N ASN A 280 -13.50 -9.65 -17.46
CA ASN A 280 -12.37 -10.57 -17.53
C ASN A 280 -11.04 -9.85 -17.73
N LEU A 281 -11.04 -8.52 -17.88
CA LEU A 281 -9.86 -7.75 -18.20
C LEU A 281 -9.18 -7.23 -16.91
N ASN A 282 -7.90 -7.47 -16.78
CA ASN A 282 -7.10 -6.82 -15.76
C ASN A 282 -6.61 -5.48 -16.29
N ILE A 283 -7.23 -4.38 -15.86
CA ILE A 283 -6.94 -3.04 -16.35
C ILE A 283 -5.51 -2.61 -16.01
N ASP A 284 -4.99 -2.94 -14.84
CA ASP A 284 -3.61 -2.59 -14.47
C ASP A 284 -2.56 -3.33 -15.32
N ALA A 285 -2.99 -4.36 -16.02
CA ALA A 285 -2.14 -5.14 -16.89
C ALA A 285 -2.17 -4.70 -18.36
N ILE A 286 -3.03 -3.76 -18.77
CA ILE A 286 -3.09 -3.33 -20.18
C ILE A 286 -1.74 -2.85 -20.66
N THR A 287 -1.12 -1.92 -19.97
CA THR A 287 0.20 -1.41 -20.34
C THR A 287 1.30 -2.43 -20.16
N ARG A 288 1.18 -3.35 -19.19
CA ARG A 288 2.16 -4.42 -18.95
C ARG A 288 2.02 -5.58 -19.94
N TRP A 289 0.82 -6.18 -20.04
CA TRP A 289 0.63 -7.43 -20.76
C TRP A 289 0.40 -7.22 -22.26
N TYR A 290 -0.33 -6.17 -22.62
CA TYR A 290 -0.71 -5.93 -24.02
C TYR A 290 0.26 -4.98 -24.72
N ILE A 291 0.85 -4.00 -24.00
CA ILE A 291 1.75 -2.99 -24.54
C ILE A 291 3.21 -3.27 -24.18
N ARG A 292 3.47 -4.14 -23.21
CA ARG A 292 4.80 -4.53 -22.70
C ARG A 292 5.61 -3.35 -22.17
N GLY A 293 4.95 -2.34 -21.61
CA GLY A 293 5.56 -1.22 -20.91
C GLY A 293 5.57 -1.42 -19.40
N ILE A 294 6.17 -0.48 -18.67
CA ILE A 294 6.06 -0.44 -17.21
C ILE A 294 4.72 0.22 -16.86
N PRO A 295 3.80 -0.46 -16.17
CA PRO A 295 2.51 0.12 -15.80
C PRO A 295 2.69 1.24 -14.78
N ILE A 296 1.83 2.25 -14.90
CA ILE A 296 1.74 3.38 -14.00
C ILE A 296 0.38 3.30 -13.33
N ASP A 297 0.36 3.17 -12.01
CA ASP A 297 -0.85 2.92 -11.24
C ASP A 297 -1.53 4.20 -10.78
N GLY A 298 -2.87 4.23 -10.86
CA GLY A 298 -3.68 5.33 -10.36
C GLY A 298 -3.93 5.27 -8.86
N LEU A 299 -4.34 6.40 -8.25
CA LEU A 299 -4.58 6.46 -6.81
C LEU A 299 -5.77 5.62 -6.35
N GLN A 300 -6.78 5.33 -7.21
CA GLN A 300 -7.88 4.42 -6.88
C GLN A 300 -7.37 3.04 -6.51
N ARG A 301 -6.34 2.55 -7.22
CA ARG A 301 -5.72 1.24 -6.95
C ARG A 301 -4.94 1.24 -5.65
N LEU A 302 -4.27 2.34 -5.31
CA LEU A 302 -3.60 2.47 -4.01
C LEU A 302 -4.57 2.23 -2.85
N LEU A 303 -5.82 2.72 -2.96
CA LEU A 303 -6.82 2.60 -1.88
C LEU A 303 -7.20 1.13 -1.61
N PHE A 304 -7.42 0.30 -2.63
CA PHE A 304 -7.80 -1.09 -2.36
C PHE A 304 -6.64 -2.09 -2.35
N TYR A 305 -5.51 -1.81 -3.05
CA TYR A 305 -4.38 -2.75 -3.05
C TYR A 305 -3.40 -2.55 -1.91
N GLN A 306 -2.89 -1.34 -1.74
CA GLN A 306 -1.69 -1.08 -0.96
C GLN A 306 -1.82 0.18 -0.09
N PRO A 307 -2.91 0.36 0.66
CA PRO A 307 -3.15 1.59 1.43
C PRO A 307 -2.03 1.87 2.45
N HIS A 308 -1.33 0.85 2.93
CA HIS A 308 -0.22 1.01 3.88
C HIS A 308 0.94 1.88 3.35
N HIS A 309 1.17 1.92 2.03
CA HIS A 309 2.16 2.83 1.44
C HIS A 309 1.81 4.30 1.59
N ALA A 310 0.53 4.64 1.68
CA ALA A 310 0.09 6.03 1.86
C ALA A 310 0.73 6.70 3.08
N VAL A 311 1.02 5.94 4.16
CA VAL A 311 1.72 6.47 5.34
C VAL A 311 3.14 6.94 4.98
N GLY A 312 3.88 6.14 4.21
CA GLY A 312 5.21 6.50 3.72
C GLY A 312 5.17 7.67 2.73
N TYR A 313 4.18 7.67 1.81
CA TYR A 313 4.00 8.76 0.85
C TYR A 313 3.71 10.09 1.53
N VAL A 314 2.83 10.09 2.53
CA VAL A 314 2.52 11.30 3.29
C VAL A 314 3.73 11.77 4.08
N ALA A 315 4.48 10.88 4.71
CA ALA A 315 5.72 11.26 5.39
C ALA A 315 6.72 11.92 4.42
N GLY A 316 6.92 11.33 3.24
CA GLY A 316 7.80 11.88 2.21
C GLY A 316 7.33 13.25 1.70
N LEU A 317 6.03 13.38 1.43
CA LEU A 317 5.46 14.64 0.93
C LEU A 317 5.46 15.73 2.03
N LEU A 318 5.21 15.39 3.29
CA LEU A 318 5.39 16.32 4.41
C LEU A 318 6.85 16.77 4.53
N GLY A 319 7.81 15.87 4.32
CA GLY A 319 9.23 16.21 4.26
C GLY A 319 9.55 17.19 3.14
N LEU A 320 9.05 16.94 1.93
CA LEU A 320 9.19 17.85 0.79
C LEU A 320 8.54 19.23 1.05
N LEU A 321 7.33 19.25 1.60
CA LEU A 321 6.64 20.48 1.98
C LEU A 321 7.36 21.22 3.12
N ALA A 322 7.97 20.50 4.06
CA ALA A 322 8.76 21.11 5.12
C ALA A 322 9.99 21.85 4.56
N VAL A 323 10.58 21.33 3.48
CA VAL A 323 11.65 22.04 2.74
C VAL A 323 11.09 23.24 1.97
N SER A 324 10.02 23.08 1.22
CA SER A 324 9.56 24.07 0.24
C SER A 324 8.68 25.18 0.84
N ARG A 325 7.88 24.87 1.88
CA ARG A 325 6.89 25.78 2.49
C ARG A 325 7.37 26.46 3.77
N ARG A 326 8.66 26.37 4.11
CA ARG A 326 9.23 27.08 5.27
C ARG A 326 9.07 28.59 5.11
N THR A 327 8.85 29.28 6.23
CA THR A 327 8.65 30.74 6.23
C THR A 327 9.95 31.50 6.17
N ARG A 328 11.05 30.90 6.65
CA ARG A 328 12.39 31.49 6.67
C ARG A 328 13.29 30.83 5.64
N ALA A 329 14.07 31.61 4.92
CA ALA A 329 15.02 31.08 3.95
C ALA A 329 16.06 30.18 4.63
N PHE A 330 16.59 30.61 5.77
CA PHE A 330 17.48 29.82 6.62
C PHE A 330 16.72 29.26 7.81
N ASP A 331 16.48 27.97 7.84
CA ASP A 331 15.80 27.28 8.95
C ASP A 331 16.32 25.82 9.11
N PRO A 332 17.46 25.63 9.82
CA PRO A 332 18.03 24.30 10.05
C PRO A 332 17.08 23.35 10.78
N VAL A 333 16.17 23.89 11.64
CA VAL A 333 15.21 23.07 12.39
C VAL A 333 14.14 22.51 11.44
N ALA A 334 13.62 23.31 10.51
CA ALA A 334 12.70 22.82 9.48
C ALA A 334 13.39 21.74 8.63
N MET A 335 14.66 21.91 8.31
CA MET A 335 15.46 20.91 7.57
C MET A 335 15.66 19.62 8.36
N ALA A 336 15.91 19.70 9.66
CA ALA A 336 16.02 18.52 10.51
C ALA A 336 14.69 17.73 10.57
N VAL A 337 13.54 18.43 10.69
CA VAL A 337 12.21 17.81 10.60
C VAL A 337 11.98 17.19 9.25
N ALA A 338 12.35 17.87 8.15
CA ALA A 338 12.28 17.33 6.80
C ALA A 338 13.12 16.06 6.66
N GLY A 339 14.36 16.06 7.14
CA GLY A 339 15.25 14.89 7.12
C GLY A 339 14.63 13.68 7.86
N LEU A 340 14.04 13.91 9.04
CA LEU A 340 13.33 12.84 9.77
C LEU A 340 12.16 12.27 8.97
N LEU A 341 11.31 13.13 8.42
CA LEU A 341 10.12 12.71 7.66
C LEU A 341 10.49 11.98 6.37
N LEU A 342 11.51 12.45 5.65
CA LEU A 342 12.05 11.79 4.46
C LEU A 342 12.66 10.42 4.80
N GLY A 343 13.43 10.33 5.89
CA GLY A 343 13.98 9.08 6.36
C GLY A 343 12.91 8.08 6.80
N LEU A 344 11.84 8.53 7.48
CA LEU A 344 10.68 7.70 7.80
C LEU A 344 9.96 7.23 6.54
N SER A 345 9.85 8.08 5.52
CA SER A 345 9.29 7.68 4.22
C SER A 345 10.09 6.52 3.61
N ILE A 346 11.43 6.58 3.67
CA ILE A 346 12.32 5.50 3.20
C ILE A 346 12.08 4.22 4.02
N ALA A 347 11.97 4.32 5.34
CA ALA A 347 11.75 3.17 6.21
C ALA A 347 10.35 2.53 6.03
N ILE A 348 9.33 3.30 5.65
CA ILE A 348 7.95 2.80 5.47
C ILE A 348 7.69 2.36 4.03
N SER A 349 8.26 3.06 3.04
CA SER A 349 8.06 2.81 1.61
C SER A 349 9.32 3.20 0.84
N SER A 350 10.31 2.33 0.83
CA SER A 350 11.70 2.66 0.46
C SER A 350 11.84 3.33 -0.90
N PHE A 351 11.25 2.80 -1.97
CA PHE A 351 11.33 3.41 -3.30
C PHE A 351 10.75 4.82 -3.35
N ALA A 352 9.55 5.00 -2.79
CA ALA A 352 8.90 6.32 -2.75
C ALA A 352 9.70 7.31 -1.87
N GLY A 353 10.17 6.87 -0.71
CA GLY A 353 10.95 7.69 0.19
C GLY A 353 12.25 8.21 -0.44
N VAL A 354 12.95 7.38 -1.22
CA VAL A 354 14.14 7.80 -1.96
C VAL A 354 13.79 8.83 -3.04
N MET A 355 12.69 8.65 -3.78
CA MET A 355 12.22 9.63 -4.77
C MET A 355 11.85 10.98 -4.13
N PHE A 356 11.13 10.98 -2.99
CA PHE A 356 10.85 12.21 -2.24
C PHE A 356 12.13 12.87 -1.74
N THR A 357 13.09 12.09 -1.26
CA THR A 357 14.37 12.62 -0.78
C THR A 357 15.16 13.25 -1.92
N ALA A 358 15.23 12.59 -3.08
CA ALA A 358 15.86 13.14 -4.27
C ALA A 358 15.18 14.42 -4.76
N GLY A 359 13.84 14.45 -4.80
CA GLY A 359 13.05 15.62 -5.16
C GLY A 359 13.28 16.80 -4.19
N ALA A 360 13.29 16.55 -2.88
CA ALA A 360 13.56 17.56 -1.86
C ALA A 360 15.01 18.11 -1.95
N ALA A 361 15.99 17.24 -2.16
CA ALA A 361 17.38 17.61 -2.34
C ALA A 361 17.57 18.44 -3.61
N LEU A 362 16.96 18.04 -4.72
CA LEU A 362 17.01 18.80 -5.98
C LEU A 362 16.37 20.18 -5.84
N PHE A 363 15.19 20.26 -5.17
CA PHE A 363 14.53 21.54 -4.90
C PHE A 363 15.43 22.49 -4.09
N GLU A 364 16.03 21.98 -3.00
CA GLU A 364 16.94 22.79 -2.18
C GLU A 364 18.21 23.19 -2.93
N ALA A 365 18.80 22.27 -3.69
CA ALA A 365 19.96 22.56 -4.52
C ALA A 365 19.69 23.68 -5.53
N ILE A 366 18.56 23.64 -6.25
CA ILE A 366 18.14 24.71 -7.16
C ILE A 366 17.96 26.03 -6.41
N SER A 367 17.38 25.98 -5.20
CA SER A 367 17.18 27.18 -4.37
C SER A 367 18.50 27.80 -3.94
N VAL A 368 19.48 26.98 -3.53
CA VAL A 368 20.84 27.42 -3.14
C VAL A 368 21.57 28.03 -4.33
N VAL A 369 21.56 27.37 -5.48
CA VAL A 369 22.23 27.85 -6.71
C VAL A 369 21.64 29.20 -7.15
N ARG A 370 20.31 29.33 -7.15
CA ARG A 370 19.65 30.59 -7.53
C ARG A 370 19.97 31.76 -6.62
N GLN A 371 20.26 31.50 -5.34
CA GLN A 371 20.58 32.53 -4.35
C GLN A 371 22.10 32.68 -4.10
N LEU A 372 22.92 31.82 -4.71
CA LEU A 372 24.39 31.73 -4.53
C LEU A 372 24.83 31.65 -3.06
N ASP A 373 23.96 31.00 -2.22
CA ASP A 373 24.19 30.89 -0.77
C ASP A 373 24.60 29.46 -0.37
N TRP A 374 25.85 29.12 -0.65
CA TRP A 374 26.41 27.80 -0.35
C TRP A 374 26.53 27.49 1.14
N ARG A 375 26.74 28.53 1.96
CA ARG A 375 26.80 28.36 3.43
C ARG A 375 25.46 27.89 3.96
N ARG A 376 24.37 28.46 3.48
CA ARG A 376 23.01 28.01 3.78
C ARG A 376 22.80 26.56 3.32
N GLY A 377 23.20 26.24 2.11
CA GLY A 377 23.06 24.90 1.57
C GLY A 377 23.76 23.84 2.43
N LEU A 378 25.01 24.11 2.83
CA LEU A 378 25.76 23.22 3.71
C LEU A 378 25.13 23.07 5.09
N ALA A 379 24.66 24.16 5.71
CA ALA A 379 24.01 24.11 7.01
C ALA A 379 22.66 23.34 6.95
N HIS A 380 21.87 23.49 5.87
CA HIS A 380 20.64 22.74 5.65
C HIS A 380 20.93 21.27 5.40
N ALA A 381 21.91 20.94 4.58
CA ALA A 381 22.35 19.57 4.34
C ALA A 381 22.81 18.90 5.65
N ALA A 382 23.63 19.55 6.45
CA ALA A 382 24.08 19.04 7.74
C ALA A 382 22.91 18.83 8.72
N ALA A 383 21.97 19.79 8.80
CA ALA A 383 20.82 19.69 9.68
C ALA A 383 19.86 18.55 9.31
N SER A 384 19.68 18.28 8.00
CA SER A 384 18.80 17.21 7.51
C SER A 384 19.47 15.84 7.50
N ALA A 385 20.80 15.78 7.29
CA ALA A 385 21.54 14.53 7.06
C ALA A 385 21.45 13.56 8.26
N VAL A 386 21.61 14.06 9.48
CA VAL A 386 21.62 13.19 10.67
C VAL A 386 20.25 12.54 10.89
N PRO A 387 19.13 13.28 10.98
CA PRO A 387 17.81 12.65 11.17
C PRO A 387 17.42 11.78 9.96
N LEU A 388 17.79 12.17 8.74
CA LEU A 388 17.61 11.36 7.54
C LEU A 388 18.33 10.03 7.65
N ALA A 389 19.66 10.07 7.96
CA ALA A 389 20.48 8.87 8.07
C ALA A 389 20.00 7.93 9.19
N LEU A 390 19.64 8.49 10.36
CA LEU A 390 19.13 7.69 11.48
C LEU A 390 17.81 6.98 11.13
N ALA A 391 16.87 7.70 10.51
CA ALA A 391 15.58 7.12 10.17
C ALA A 391 15.66 6.17 8.96
N SER A 392 16.44 6.50 7.91
CA SER A 392 16.64 5.59 6.77
C SER A 392 17.54 4.40 7.12
N GLY A 393 18.44 4.54 8.10
CA GLY A 393 19.24 3.45 8.62
C GLY A 393 18.44 2.29 9.20
N LEU A 394 17.19 2.54 9.55
CA LEU A 394 16.23 1.47 9.92
C LEU A 394 16.10 0.41 8.81
N VAL A 395 16.25 0.77 7.54
CA VAL A 395 16.21 -0.18 6.42
C VAL A 395 17.24 -1.31 6.60
N PHE A 396 18.43 -0.97 7.08
CA PHE A 396 19.49 -1.94 7.37
C PHE A 396 19.29 -2.62 8.72
N ALA A 397 18.91 -1.88 9.76
CA ALA A 397 18.66 -2.44 11.09
C ALA A 397 17.49 -3.45 11.10
N LEU A 398 16.49 -3.23 10.25
CA LEU A 398 15.32 -4.10 10.08
C LEU A 398 15.51 -5.14 8.96
N GLN A 399 16.69 -5.21 8.38
CA GLN A 399 17.07 -6.17 7.33
C GLN A 399 16.14 -6.18 6.12
N TYR A 400 15.69 -5.01 5.67
CA TYR A 400 14.83 -4.91 4.49
C TYR A 400 15.55 -5.24 3.18
N VAL A 401 16.88 -5.16 3.17
CA VAL A 401 17.72 -5.44 2.00
C VAL A 401 18.59 -6.63 2.32
N ASP A 402 18.57 -7.62 1.43
CA ASP A 402 19.49 -8.73 1.47
C ASP A 402 20.90 -8.28 1.10
N ALA A 403 21.87 -8.54 1.97
CA ALA A 403 23.28 -8.21 1.73
C ALA A 403 23.92 -9.13 0.66
N SER A 404 23.32 -10.30 0.38
CA SER A 404 23.87 -11.29 -0.55
C SER A 404 23.56 -11.00 -2.03
N GLY A 405 22.63 -10.11 -2.34
CA GLY A 405 22.30 -9.75 -3.71
C GLY A 405 21.24 -8.67 -3.81
N SER A 406 21.60 -7.52 -4.37
CA SER A 406 20.62 -6.47 -4.65
C SER A 406 19.69 -6.89 -5.78
N ILE A 407 18.37 -6.86 -5.51
CA ILE A 407 17.34 -6.99 -6.56
C ILE A 407 17.26 -5.72 -7.42
N VAL A 408 17.89 -4.62 -7.01
CA VAL A 408 17.92 -3.34 -7.71
C VAL A 408 19.23 -3.21 -8.48
N ALA A 409 19.11 -2.86 -9.76
CA ALA A 409 20.22 -2.56 -10.63
C ALA A 409 20.08 -1.16 -11.23
N PHE A 410 21.19 -0.47 -11.44
CA PHE A 410 21.23 0.84 -12.08
C PHE A 410 21.59 0.69 -13.56
N GLY A 411 20.89 1.40 -14.42
CA GLY A 411 21.10 1.40 -15.86
C GLY A 411 19.85 1.82 -16.60
N VAL A 412 19.94 2.03 -17.92
CA VAL A 412 18.77 2.39 -18.72
C VAL A 412 17.76 1.23 -18.70
N ASN A 413 16.57 1.49 -18.17
CA ASN A 413 15.50 0.53 -18.17
C ASN A 413 14.86 0.43 -19.57
N ARG A 414 15.15 -0.65 -20.29
CA ARG A 414 14.66 -0.86 -21.65
C ARG A 414 13.14 -1.05 -21.69
N VAL A 415 12.55 -1.61 -20.62
CA VAL A 415 11.08 -1.77 -20.53
C VAL A 415 10.42 -0.40 -20.38
N ALA A 416 11.01 0.52 -19.62
CA ALA A 416 10.52 1.89 -19.47
C ALA A 416 10.56 2.69 -20.78
N THR A 417 11.51 2.39 -21.67
CA THR A 417 11.60 3.06 -23.00
C THR A 417 10.63 2.48 -24.02
N HIS A 418 10.16 1.24 -23.80
CA HIS A 418 9.25 0.57 -24.72
C HIS A 418 7.86 1.20 -24.67
N SER A 419 7.38 1.64 -25.83
CA SER A 419 6.06 2.26 -25.96
C SER A 419 5.78 3.42 -24.97
N PHE A 420 6.82 4.12 -24.50
CA PHE A 420 6.74 5.15 -23.45
C PHE A 420 5.62 6.15 -23.66
N TRP A 421 5.47 6.69 -24.88
CA TRP A 421 4.44 7.68 -25.18
C TRP A 421 3.02 7.13 -25.05
N LEU A 422 2.80 5.89 -25.52
CA LEU A 422 1.51 5.23 -25.42
C LEU A 422 1.19 4.88 -23.96
N VAL A 423 2.15 4.31 -23.23
CA VAL A 423 2.01 4.03 -21.79
C VAL A 423 1.67 5.30 -21.02
N THR A 424 2.43 6.39 -21.25
CA THR A 424 2.19 7.68 -20.58
C THR A 424 0.82 8.25 -20.94
N ALA A 425 0.43 8.22 -22.22
CA ALA A 425 -0.86 8.75 -22.66
C ALA A 425 -2.04 7.95 -22.09
N LEU A 426 -1.94 6.64 -21.99
CA LEU A 426 -2.98 5.79 -21.41
C LEU A 426 -3.02 5.92 -19.89
N SER A 427 -1.89 5.69 -19.21
CA SER A 427 -1.86 5.59 -17.76
C SER A 427 -2.07 6.93 -17.04
N PHE A 428 -1.58 8.04 -17.59
CA PHE A 428 -1.88 9.37 -17.04
C PHE A 428 -3.12 10.04 -17.64
N GLY A 429 -3.49 9.69 -18.85
CA GLY A 429 -4.73 10.06 -19.52
C GLY A 429 -5.29 11.46 -19.18
N PRO A 430 -6.47 11.51 -18.57
CA PRO A 430 -7.14 12.75 -18.19
C PRO A 430 -6.29 13.64 -17.28
N VAL A 431 -5.54 13.02 -16.37
CA VAL A 431 -4.72 13.73 -15.37
C VAL A 431 -3.56 14.46 -16.04
N LEU A 432 -2.97 13.88 -17.10
CA LEU A 432 -1.94 14.55 -17.90
C LEU A 432 -2.49 15.82 -18.57
N ILE A 433 -3.67 15.72 -19.21
CA ILE A 433 -4.32 16.87 -19.88
C ILE A 433 -4.56 18.00 -18.87
N VAL A 434 -5.16 17.68 -17.72
CA VAL A 434 -5.46 18.64 -16.66
C VAL A 434 -4.18 19.25 -16.08
N SER A 435 -3.13 18.44 -15.86
CA SER A 435 -1.85 18.91 -15.33
C SER A 435 -1.14 19.86 -16.30
N VAL A 436 -1.11 19.54 -17.60
CA VAL A 436 -0.53 20.42 -18.64
C VAL A 436 -1.30 21.74 -18.73
N ALA A 437 -2.64 21.70 -18.71
CA ALA A 437 -3.47 22.90 -18.70
C ALA A 437 -3.22 23.75 -17.44
N ALA A 438 -3.10 23.12 -16.28
CA ALA A 438 -2.78 23.80 -15.03
C ALA A 438 -1.40 24.47 -15.08
N ILE A 439 -0.37 23.76 -15.57
CA ILE A 439 0.97 24.33 -15.75
C ILE A 439 0.95 25.54 -16.66
N ALA A 440 0.22 25.48 -17.79
CA ALA A 440 0.07 26.62 -18.68
C ALA A 440 -0.58 27.83 -17.98
N VAL A 441 -1.59 27.63 -17.14
CA VAL A 441 -2.23 28.66 -16.33
C VAL A 441 -1.27 29.25 -15.28
N ILE A 442 -0.50 28.41 -14.61
CA ILE A 442 0.47 28.81 -13.59
C ILE A 442 1.58 29.66 -14.18
N LEU A 443 2.14 29.24 -15.31
CA LEU A 443 3.21 29.96 -16.00
C LEU A 443 2.74 31.34 -16.47
N ARG A 444 1.51 31.46 -17.01
CA ARG A 444 0.90 32.74 -17.39
C ARG A 444 0.64 33.66 -16.19
N GLY A 445 0.28 33.06 -15.04
CA GLY A 445 -0.02 33.80 -13.82
C GLY A 445 1.21 34.22 -12.99
N LYS A 446 2.43 33.92 -13.44
CA LYS A 446 3.70 34.16 -12.72
C LYS A 446 3.72 33.55 -11.29
N ARG A 447 2.91 32.55 -11.03
CA ARG A 447 2.96 31.79 -9.77
C ARG A 447 4.18 30.89 -9.81
N GLN A 448 5.22 31.22 -9.07
CA GLN A 448 6.49 30.47 -9.02
C GLN A 448 6.48 29.34 -7.96
N ASP A 449 5.36 29.10 -7.31
CA ASP A 449 5.30 28.36 -6.03
C ASP A 449 5.13 26.83 -6.15
N LEU A 450 5.47 26.21 -7.28
CA LEU A 450 5.32 24.76 -7.51
C LEU A 450 6.60 24.06 -7.93
N GLY A 451 7.75 24.68 -7.68
CA GLY A 451 9.06 24.10 -8.03
C GLY A 451 9.36 22.77 -7.36
N GLU A 452 8.79 22.51 -6.18
CA GLU A 452 8.91 21.26 -5.45
C GLU A 452 8.31 20.07 -6.22
N PHE A 453 7.17 20.25 -6.87
CA PHE A 453 6.58 19.19 -7.69
C PHE A 453 7.34 18.99 -9.00
N GLY A 454 7.93 20.04 -9.56
CA GLY A 454 8.85 19.92 -10.70
C GLY A 454 10.11 19.13 -10.34
N ALA A 455 10.69 19.39 -9.17
CA ALA A 455 11.84 18.63 -8.66
C ALA A 455 11.48 17.17 -8.35
N LEU A 456 10.31 16.92 -7.76
CA LEU A 456 9.81 15.57 -7.52
C LEU A 456 9.57 14.83 -8.85
N ALA A 457 8.93 15.48 -9.82
CA ALA A 457 8.70 14.89 -11.14
C ALA A 457 10.01 14.54 -11.85
N ALA A 458 11.02 15.41 -11.79
CA ALA A 458 12.34 15.14 -12.33
C ALA A 458 13.00 13.91 -11.66
N ALA A 459 12.94 13.82 -10.33
CA ALA A 459 13.39 12.65 -9.60
C ALA A 459 12.64 11.37 -10.04
N CYS A 460 11.31 11.42 -10.13
CA CYS A 460 10.48 10.30 -10.58
C CYS A 460 10.85 9.84 -12.01
N VAL A 461 11.06 10.78 -12.94
CA VAL A 461 11.48 10.47 -14.32
C VAL A 461 12.83 9.78 -14.34
N VAL A 462 13.82 10.28 -13.58
CA VAL A 462 15.13 9.64 -13.48
C VAL A 462 14.99 8.22 -12.95
N PHE A 463 14.21 8.02 -11.86
CA PHE A 463 14.00 6.69 -11.30
C PHE A 463 13.32 5.75 -12.29
N TYR A 464 12.30 6.19 -13.01
CA TYR A 464 11.57 5.40 -13.99
C TYR A 464 12.49 4.85 -15.10
N PHE A 465 13.43 5.66 -15.57
CA PHE A 465 14.32 5.27 -16.67
C PHE A 465 15.63 4.62 -16.25
N VAL A 466 16.06 4.78 -14.99
CA VAL A 466 17.40 4.38 -14.55
C VAL A 466 17.39 3.23 -13.54
N ILE A 467 16.29 3.03 -12.84
CA ILE A 467 16.17 1.95 -11.87
C ILE A 467 15.54 0.72 -12.53
N ASN A 468 16.26 -0.39 -12.45
CA ASN A 468 15.78 -1.70 -12.86
C ASN A 468 15.58 -2.58 -11.62
N VAL A 469 14.47 -3.28 -11.54
CA VAL A 469 14.25 -4.33 -10.54
C VAL A 469 14.36 -5.67 -11.25
N ARG A 470 15.29 -6.51 -10.79
CA ARG A 470 15.54 -7.83 -11.40
C ARG A 470 14.32 -8.73 -11.29
N ASP A 471 14.32 -9.80 -12.08
CA ASP A 471 13.30 -10.85 -12.05
C ASP A 471 11.89 -10.36 -12.42
N HIS A 472 11.80 -9.45 -13.40
CA HIS A 472 10.55 -8.91 -13.95
C HIS A 472 9.67 -8.12 -12.97
N GLN A 473 10.28 -7.56 -11.93
CA GLN A 473 9.58 -6.77 -10.91
C GLN A 473 9.64 -5.25 -11.15
N ASP A 474 9.93 -4.82 -12.36
CA ASP A 474 9.98 -3.39 -12.76
C ASP A 474 8.68 -2.62 -12.45
N VAL A 475 7.56 -3.31 -12.33
CA VAL A 475 6.26 -2.74 -11.94
C VAL A 475 6.33 -1.93 -10.64
N TYR A 476 7.20 -2.32 -9.70
CA TYR A 476 7.31 -1.60 -8.43
C TYR A 476 7.81 -0.17 -8.60
N VAL A 477 8.66 0.08 -9.59
CA VAL A 477 9.14 1.43 -9.91
C VAL A 477 8.02 2.23 -10.56
N GLY A 478 7.35 1.67 -11.56
CA GLY A 478 6.25 2.31 -12.28
C GLY A 478 5.10 2.72 -11.36
N TRP A 479 4.63 1.82 -10.51
CA TRP A 479 3.57 2.10 -9.55
C TRP A 479 3.96 3.22 -8.57
N ARG A 480 5.16 3.23 -8.03
CA ARG A 480 5.60 4.27 -7.10
C ARG A 480 5.74 5.63 -7.79
N VAL A 481 6.36 5.66 -8.97
CA VAL A 481 6.44 6.87 -9.80
C VAL A 481 5.03 7.41 -10.08
N GLY A 482 4.10 6.54 -10.51
CA GLY A 482 2.72 6.89 -10.78
C GLY A 482 2.05 7.55 -9.58
N HIS A 483 2.03 6.89 -8.42
CA HIS A 483 1.40 7.41 -7.22
C HIS A 483 1.92 8.80 -6.82
N LEU A 484 3.24 9.02 -6.88
CA LEU A 484 3.84 10.31 -6.52
C LEU A 484 3.43 11.42 -7.50
N LEU A 485 3.39 11.12 -8.79
CA LEU A 485 2.96 12.08 -9.81
C LEU A 485 1.47 12.37 -9.72
N PHE A 486 0.62 11.37 -9.46
CA PHE A 486 -0.82 11.57 -9.22
C PHE A 486 -1.09 12.40 -7.98
N MET A 487 -0.36 12.19 -6.87
CA MET A 487 -0.46 13.04 -5.69
C MET A 487 -0.14 14.51 -6.03
N SER A 488 0.92 14.75 -6.79
CA SER A 488 1.27 16.09 -7.28
C SER A 488 0.19 16.67 -8.18
N ALA A 489 -0.40 15.86 -9.03
CA ALA A 489 -1.46 16.25 -9.96
C ALA A 489 -2.74 16.71 -9.25
N THR A 490 -3.02 16.26 -8.02
CA THR A 490 -4.16 16.77 -7.24
C THR A 490 -4.06 18.27 -6.99
N VAL A 491 -2.85 18.80 -6.79
CA VAL A 491 -2.61 20.24 -6.62
C VAL A 491 -2.83 20.97 -7.95
N PHE A 492 -2.30 20.45 -9.05
CA PHE A 492 -2.49 21.02 -10.38
C PHE A 492 -3.98 21.07 -10.76
N ALA A 493 -4.69 19.95 -10.57
CA ALA A 493 -6.13 19.88 -10.83
C ALA A 493 -6.92 20.88 -9.97
N GLY A 494 -6.62 20.96 -8.67
CA GLY A 494 -7.24 21.90 -7.75
C GLY A 494 -7.04 23.36 -8.20
N ILE A 495 -5.81 23.74 -8.58
CA ILE A 495 -5.49 25.09 -9.08
C ILE A 495 -6.24 25.39 -10.38
N LEU A 496 -6.27 24.44 -11.32
CA LEU A 496 -7.00 24.63 -12.58
C LEU A 496 -8.49 24.81 -12.33
N PHE A 497 -9.11 23.97 -11.52
CA PHE A 497 -10.54 24.05 -11.20
C PHE A 497 -10.89 25.34 -10.46
N ASP A 498 -10.02 25.77 -9.53
CA ASP A 498 -10.17 27.04 -8.86
C ASP A 498 -10.14 28.23 -9.85
N ARG A 499 -9.27 28.15 -10.83
CA ARG A 499 -9.16 29.19 -11.88
C ARG A 499 -10.34 29.19 -12.82
N VAL A 500 -10.79 28.04 -13.30
CA VAL A 500 -11.90 27.89 -14.24
C VAL A 500 -13.18 28.49 -13.67
N VAL A 501 -13.47 28.32 -12.40
CA VAL A 501 -14.67 28.87 -11.76
C VAL A 501 -14.63 30.44 -11.72
N THR A 502 -13.44 31.06 -11.83
CA THR A 502 -13.29 32.54 -11.82
C THR A 502 -13.33 33.17 -13.19
N ILE A 503 -13.35 32.42 -14.28
CA ILE A 503 -13.39 32.92 -15.65
C ILE A 503 -14.82 33.37 -15.99
N SER A 504 -14.97 34.52 -16.66
CA SER A 504 -16.27 35.07 -17.03
C SER A 504 -17.10 34.13 -17.91
N ASN A 505 -16.48 33.54 -18.95
CA ASN A 505 -17.09 32.51 -19.79
C ASN A 505 -16.55 31.14 -19.44
N ARG A 506 -16.99 30.59 -18.28
CA ARG A 506 -16.48 29.33 -17.70
C ARG A 506 -17.08 28.08 -18.31
N TRP A 507 -18.26 28.14 -18.93
CA TRP A 507 -19.01 26.98 -19.34
C TRP A 507 -18.28 26.07 -20.35
N PRO A 508 -17.61 26.59 -21.40
CA PRO A 508 -16.83 25.77 -22.31
C PRO A 508 -15.68 25.03 -21.60
N ALA A 509 -15.00 25.71 -20.67
CA ALA A 509 -13.92 25.09 -19.88
C ALA A 509 -14.46 24.01 -18.93
N ILE A 510 -15.61 24.27 -18.28
CA ILE A 510 -16.27 23.25 -17.44
C ILE A 510 -16.70 22.06 -18.30
N ALA A 511 -17.33 22.28 -19.47
CA ALA A 511 -17.73 21.20 -20.37
C ALA A 511 -16.52 20.36 -20.83
N ALA A 512 -15.40 21.00 -21.19
CA ALA A 512 -14.17 20.30 -21.54
C ALA A 512 -13.64 19.44 -20.37
N LEU A 513 -13.62 19.97 -19.14
CA LEU A 513 -13.20 19.25 -17.95
C LEU A 513 -14.13 18.07 -17.64
N VAL A 514 -15.43 18.23 -17.82
CA VAL A 514 -16.42 17.13 -17.65
C VAL A 514 -16.18 16.03 -18.69
N ILE A 515 -15.95 16.37 -19.95
CA ILE A 515 -15.64 15.40 -21.00
C ILE A 515 -14.37 14.63 -20.66
N VAL A 516 -13.31 15.34 -20.25
CA VAL A 516 -12.04 14.70 -19.85
C VAL A 516 -12.24 13.81 -18.63
N ALA A 517 -13.05 14.22 -17.64
CA ALA A 517 -13.36 13.41 -16.47
C ALA A 517 -14.15 12.15 -16.84
N LEU A 518 -15.16 12.27 -17.69
CA LEU A 518 -15.96 11.15 -18.17
C LEU A 518 -15.13 10.15 -18.98
N ALA A 519 -14.15 10.61 -19.75
CA ALA A 519 -13.25 9.76 -20.51
C ALA A 519 -12.32 8.91 -19.60
N GLY A 520 -11.99 9.40 -18.40
CA GLY A 520 -11.18 8.65 -17.43
C GLY A 520 -11.97 7.73 -16.50
N LEU A 521 -13.27 7.98 -16.37
CA LEU A 521 -14.14 7.22 -15.45
C LEU A 521 -14.19 5.71 -15.73
N PRO A 522 -14.21 5.22 -17.00
CA PRO A 522 -14.29 3.79 -17.29
C PRO A 522 -13.21 2.96 -16.59
N THR A 523 -11.98 3.46 -16.47
CA THR A 523 -10.90 2.75 -15.76
C THR A 523 -11.29 2.43 -14.33
N THR A 524 -11.70 3.43 -13.56
CA THR A 524 -12.07 3.24 -12.15
C THR A 524 -13.31 2.36 -12.00
N VAL A 525 -14.30 2.51 -12.87
CA VAL A 525 -15.52 1.68 -12.84
C VAL A 525 -15.18 0.21 -13.09
N ILE A 526 -14.37 -0.08 -14.12
CA ILE A 526 -13.96 -1.45 -14.44
C ILE A 526 -13.10 -2.03 -13.32
N ASP A 527 -12.14 -1.26 -12.80
CA ASP A 527 -11.29 -1.70 -11.68
C ASP A 527 -12.11 -2.07 -10.44
N VAL A 528 -13.01 -1.18 -10.01
CA VAL A 528 -13.86 -1.42 -8.83
C VAL A 528 -14.77 -2.62 -9.04
N TYR A 529 -15.40 -2.74 -10.22
CA TYR A 529 -16.24 -3.90 -10.54
C TYR A 529 -15.42 -5.19 -10.55
N ASN A 530 -14.30 -5.23 -11.28
CA ASN A 530 -13.48 -6.43 -11.42
C ASN A 530 -12.83 -6.85 -10.08
N THR A 531 -12.55 -5.90 -9.21
CA THR A 531 -11.96 -6.15 -7.90
C THR A 531 -12.95 -6.82 -6.93
N GLN A 532 -14.25 -6.59 -7.07
CA GLN A 532 -15.28 -7.20 -6.23
C GLN A 532 -15.96 -8.43 -6.86
N ASP A 533 -15.84 -8.64 -8.18
CA ASP A 533 -16.47 -9.77 -8.86
C ASP A 533 -15.75 -11.09 -8.53
N LEU A 534 -16.39 -11.94 -7.75
CA LEU A 534 -15.87 -13.25 -7.34
C LEU A 534 -16.20 -14.38 -8.33
N THR A 535 -17.04 -14.11 -9.34
CA THR A 535 -17.52 -15.14 -10.27
C THR A 535 -16.54 -15.42 -11.40
N ASN A 536 -15.59 -14.51 -11.67
CA ASN A 536 -14.62 -14.66 -12.74
C ASN A 536 -13.46 -15.55 -12.34
N ASN A 537 -13.44 -16.77 -12.86
CA ASN A 537 -12.39 -17.78 -12.64
C ASN A 537 -11.35 -17.83 -13.76
N ARG A 538 -11.42 -16.95 -14.78
CA ARG A 538 -10.45 -16.98 -15.86
C ARG A 538 -9.06 -16.61 -15.36
N ALA A 539 -8.08 -17.34 -15.84
CA ALA A 539 -6.68 -17.01 -15.64
C ALA A 539 -6.25 -15.99 -16.70
N ALA A 540 -5.68 -14.86 -16.29
CA ALA A 540 -4.76 -14.14 -17.16
C ALA A 540 -3.48 -14.99 -17.32
N PRO A 541 -2.63 -14.78 -18.33
CA PRO A 541 -1.40 -15.56 -18.47
C PRO A 541 -0.61 -15.54 -17.16
N GLY A 542 -0.52 -16.68 -16.47
CA GLY A 542 0.16 -16.85 -15.20
C GLY A 542 -0.61 -16.48 -13.93
N PHE A 543 -1.93 -16.16 -14.01
CA PHE A 543 -2.71 -15.78 -12.82
C PHE A 543 -4.08 -16.44 -12.79
N THR A 544 -4.42 -17.05 -11.65
CA THR A 544 -5.80 -17.37 -11.32
C THR A 544 -6.48 -16.10 -10.81
N TRP A 545 -7.56 -15.68 -11.46
CA TRP A 545 -8.27 -14.43 -11.14
C TRP A 545 -8.96 -14.44 -9.78
N THR A 546 -9.42 -15.61 -9.34
CA THR A 546 -10.09 -15.76 -8.05
C THR A 546 -9.50 -16.95 -7.32
N LEU A 547 -8.91 -16.70 -6.17
CA LEU A 547 -8.49 -17.75 -5.25
C LEU A 547 -9.71 -18.28 -4.52
N ARG A 548 -9.93 -19.58 -4.61
CA ARG A 548 -10.98 -20.29 -3.90
C ARG A 548 -10.37 -21.22 -2.87
N LEU A 549 -10.67 -20.98 -1.60
CA LEU A 549 -10.40 -21.93 -0.51
C LEU A 549 -11.63 -22.82 -0.33
N THR A 550 -11.49 -24.08 -0.64
CA THR A 550 -12.61 -25.04 -0.48
C THR A 550 -12.99 -25.22 1.00
N PRO A 551 -14.18 -25.76 1.33
CA PRO A 551 -14.51 -26.12 2.71
C PRO A 551 -13.47 -27.03 3.35
N ASP A 552 -12.89 -27.97 2.59
CA ASP A 552 -11.85 -28.88 3.04
C ASP A 552 -10.52 -28.15 3.33
N ASP A 553 -10.12 -27.18 2.48
CA ASP A 553 -8.96 -26.32 2.75
C ASP A 553 -9.12 -25.57 4.07
N ARG A 554 -10.30 -24.95 4.27
CA ARG A 554 -10.58 -24.19 5.48
C ARG A 554 -10.56 -25.07 6.74
N GLN A 555 -11.09 -26.29 6.65
CA GLN A 555 -11.07 -27.27 7.75
C GLN A 555 -9.63 -27.71 8.06
N ALA A 556 -8.82 -27.99 7.03
CA ALA A 556 -7.42 -28.35 7.18
C ALA A 556 -6.59 -27.21 7.81
N PHE A 557 -6.76 -25.96 7.34
CA PHE A 557 -6.08 -24.79 7.92
C PHE A 557 -6.51 -24.50 9.35
N HIS A 558 -7.78 -24.73 9.68
CA HIS A 558 -8.25 -24.64 11.05
C HIS A 558 -7.58 -25.69 11.94
N TRP A 559 -7.53 -26.96 11.48
CA TRP A 559 -6.83 -28.03 12.19
C TRP A 559 -5.35 -27.68 12.42
N ILE A 560 -4.67 -27.18 11.39
CA ILE A 560 -3.27 -26.75 11.49
C ILE A 560 -3.10 -25.70 12.59
N ARG A 561 -3.91 -24.65 12.59
CA ARG A 561 -3.81 -23.60 13.61
C ARG A 561 -3.98 -24.10 15.03
N LEU A 562 -4.82 -25.11 15.25
CA LEU A 562 -5.11 -25.67 16.57
C LEU A 562 -4.08 -26.72 17.03
N ASN A 563 -3.49 -27.46 16.11
CA ASN A 563 -2.72 -28.67 16.43
C ASN A 563 -1.22 -28.56 16.15
N THR A 564 -0.75 -27.40 15.63
CA THR A 564 0.67 -27.18 15.34
C THR A 564 1.17 -25.89 16.02
N ARG A 565 2.48 -25.80 16.28
CA ARG A 565 3.07 -24.59 16.84
C ARG A 565 3.19 -23.49 15.76
N PRO A 566 3.11 -22.21 16.11
CA PRO A 566 3.18 -21.10 15.16
C PRO A 566 4.44 -21.08 14.28
N GLU A 567 5.57 -21.56 14.78
CA GLU A 567 6.87 -21.56 14.11
C GLU A 567 7.09 -22.76 13.20
N GLU A 568 6.23 -23.79 13.28
CA GLU A 568 6.40 -25.03 12.51
C GLU A 568 6.20 -24.80 11.01
N VAL A 569 6.93 -25.61 10.23
CA VAL A 569 6.98 -25.54 8.77
C VAL A 569 6.04 -26.59 8.19
N ILE A 570 5.12 -26.13 7.36
CA ILE A 570 4.15 -26.99 6.67
C ILE A 570 4.35 -26.81 5.17
N GLN A 571 4.59 -27.91 4.47
CA GLN A 571 4.90 -27.86 3.04
C GLN A 571 3.77 -28.41 2.19
N ILE A 572 3.46 -27.70 1.12
CA ILE A 572 2.68 -28.12 -0.06
C ILE A 572 3.61 -28.08 -1.26
N ASP A 573 3.26 -28.73 -2.37
CA ASP A 573 3.97 -28.46 -3.63
C ASP A 573 3.65 -27.04 -4.12
N PRO A 574 4.64 -26.16 -4.25
CA PRO A 574 4.41 -24.81 -4.71
C PRO A 574 3.97 -24.72 -6.19
N ALA A 575 4.34 -25.69 -7.04
CA ALA A 575 4.15 -25.61 -8.48
C ALA A 575 2.71 -25.88 -8.96
N PRO A 576 1.99 -26.92 -8.51
CA PRO A 576 0.67 -27.25 -9.05
C PRO A 576 -0.41 -26.22 -8.75
N ARG A 577 -0.17 -25.32 -7.77
CA ARG A 577 -1.10 -24.26 -7.39
C ARG A 577 -0.80 -22.94 -8.09
N ASP A 578 -0.13 -22.98 -9.24
CA ASP A 578 0.36 -21.80 -9.94
C ASP A 578 1.46 -21.09 -9.13
N SER A 579 2.68 -21.54 -9.33
CA SER A 579 3.88 -21.20 -8.56
C SER A 579 4.20 -19.72 -8.45
N GLU A 580 3.61 -18.89 -9.31
CA GLU A 580 3.90 -17.47 -9.33
C GLU A 580 3.18 -16.69 -8.22
N THR A 581 2.07 -17.22 -7.68
CA THR A 581 1.21 -16.40 -6.81
C THR A 581 0.63 -17.09 -5.59
N TRP A 582 0.64 -18.44 -5.49
CA TRP A 582 -0.19 -19.10 -4.50
C TRP A 582 0.53 -20.13 -3.64
N ALA A 583 0.76 -19.78 -2.42
CA ALA A 583 1.02 -20.71 -1.35
C ALA A 583 0.12 -20.36 -0.16
N TYR A 584 -0.81 -21.22 0.15
CA TYR A 584 -1.90 -20.95 1.11
C TYR A 584 -1.44 -20.93 2.56
N ILE A 585 -0.43 -21.70 2.90
CA ILE A 585 -0.07 -22.01 4.28
C ILE A 585 0.28 -20.77 5.10
N PRO A 586 1.20 -19.86 4.66
CA PRO A 586 1.52 -18.70 5.46
C PRO A 586 0.36 -17.74 5.67
N ALA A 587 -0.49 -17.55 4.66
CA ALA A 587 -1.57 -16.58 4.72
C ALA A 587 -2.79 -17.08 5.49
N PHE A 588 -3.15 -18.37 5.38
CA PHE A 588 -4.42 -18.90 5.87
C PHE A 588 -4.28 -19.92 7.00
N ALA A 589 -3.21 -20.71 7.00
CA ALA A 589 -2.88 -21.56 8.14
C ALA A 589 -1.89 -20.91 9.12
N GLU A 590 -1.31 -19.74 8.76
CA GLU A 590 -0.43 -18.92 9.60
C GLU A 590 0.84 -19.67 10.06
N ARG A 591 1.31 -20.59 9.23
CA ARG A 591 2.54 -21.36 9.44
C ARG A 591 3.57 -21.00 8.37
N ARG A 592 4.80 -21.46 8.54
CA ARG A 592 5.87 -21.22 7.57
C ARG A 592 5.89 -22.30 6.50
N MET A 593 6.51 -22.00 5.36
CA MET A 593 6.86 -22.96 4.32
C MET A 593 8.37 -23.01 4.13
N ALA A 594 8.92 -24.15 3.73
CA ALA A 594 10.33 -24.26 3.34
C ALA A 594 10.58 -23.54 2.01
N ALA A 595 9.67 -23.72 1.03
CA ALA A 595 9.63 -22.92 -0.20
C ALA A 595 8.17 -22.74 -0.65
N GLY A 596 7.82 -21.53 -1.08
CA GLY A 596 6.44 -21.17 -1.42
C GLY A 596 6.34 -20.15 -2.54
N LEU A 597 6.14 -18.89 -2.23
CA LEU A 597 5.78 -17.82 -3.18
C LEU A 597 7.02 -17.06 -3.69
N PRO A 598 7.24 -16.92 -5.02
CA PRO A 598 8.39 -16.19 -5.58
C PRO A 598 8.46 -14.72 -5.18
N ILE A 599 7.30 -14.05 -5.04
CA ILE A 599 7.20 -12.65 -4.61
C ILE A 599 7.74 -12.40 -3.19
N SER A 600 8.17 -13.43 -2.50
CA SER A 600 8.70 -13.35 -1.14
C SER A 600 10.02 -12.56 -0.99
N MET A 601 10.45 -11.82 -2.01
CA MET A 601 11.69 -11.03 -2.07
C MET A 601 12.97 -11.88 -1.95
N VAL A 602 12.88 -13.16 -2.27
CA VAL A 602 14.02 -14.06 -2.40
C VAL A 602 14.55 -13.97 -3.83
N PRO A 603 15.88 -13.92 -4.06
CA PRO A 603 16.45 -13.98 -5.40
C PRO A 603 15.93 -15.19 -6.18
N LEU A 604 15.54 -15.00 -7.46
CA LEU A 604 14.81 -16.00 -8.24
C LEU A 604 15.54 -17.34 -8.27
N LYS A 605 16.86 -17.34 -8.48
CA LYS A 605 17.65 -18.59 -8.48
C LYS A 605 17.57 -19.34 -7.15
N LYS A 606 17.73 -18.64 -6.02
CA LYS A 606 17.63 -19.21 -4.68
C LYS A 606 16.24 -19.82 -4.44
N TYR A 607 15.20 -19.10 -4.88
CA TYR A 607 13.83 -19.58 -4.82
C TYR A 607 13.60 -20.83 -5.68
N GLN A 608 14.12 -20.84 -6.92
CA GLN A 608 14.01 -22.00 -7.83
C GLN A 608 14.72 -23.23 -7.24
N ASP A 609 15.97 -23.07 -6.79
CA ASP A 609 16.75 -24.14 -6.18
C ASP A 609 16.00 -24.74 -4.97
N GLY A 610 15.46 -23.88 -4.07
CA GLY A 610 14.67 -24.32 -2.92
C GLY A 610 13.33 -24.96 -3.29
N SER A 611 12.66 -24.44 -4.30
CA SER A 611 11.40 -25.02 -4.80
C SER A 611 11.62 -26.39 -5.44
N ASP A 612 12.68 -26.57 -6.22
CA ASP A 612 13.03 -27.87 -6.83
C ASP A 612 13.38 -28.90 -5.76
N GLU A 613 14.12 -28.49 -4.72
CA GLU A 613 14.42 -29.36 -3.57
C GLU A 613 13.15 -29.83 -2.86
N VAL A 614 12.21 -28.91 -2.61
CA VAL A 614 10.96 -29.23 -1.93
C VAL A 614 10.03 -30.07 -2.80
N ARG A 615 9.97 -29.82 -4.11
CA ARG A 615 9.14 -30.59 -5.05
C ARG A 615 9.59 -32.03 -5.16
N ALA A 616 10.90 -32.30 -5.13
CA ALA A 616 11.45 -33.64 -5.17
C ALA A 616 10.91 -34.54 -4.03
N LEU A 617 10.55 -33.95 -2.89
CA LEU A 617 9.90 -34.68 -1.76
C LEU A 617 8.64 -35.43 -2.21
N PHE A 618 7.87 -34.89 -3.15
CA PHE A 618 6.61 -35.47 -3.59
C PHE A 618 6.78 -36.62 -4.60
N ASP A 619 7.96 -36.74 -5.25
CA ASP A 619 8.25 -37.76 -6.27
C ASP A 619 9.18 -38.85 -5.78
N GLU A 620 9.99 -38.60 -4.76
CA GLU A 620 10.99 -39.52 -4.25
C GLU A 620 10.39 -40.75 -3.55
N PRO A 621 11.14 -41.87 -3.45
CA PRO A 621 10.78 -42.97 -2.58
C PRO A 621 10.59 -42.53 -1.12
N ALA A 622 9.69 -43.17 -0.41
CA ALA A 622 9.21 -42.72 0.91
C ALA A 622 10.34 -42.37 1.91
N LEU A 623 11.39 -43.17 2.01
CA LEU A 623 12.51 -42.92 2.95
C LEU A 623 13.30 -41.66 2.51
N SER A 624 13.62 -41.52 1.22
CA SER A 624 14.32 -40.34 0.69
C SER A 624 13.50 -39.08 0.88
N ALA A 625 12.17 -39.15 0.66
CA ALA A 625 11.24 -38.07 0.90
C ALA A 625 11.23 -37.64 2.37
N TYR A 626 11.19 -38.60 3.30
CA TYR A 626 11.31 -38.32 4.73
C TYR A 626 12.64 -37.64 5.09
N GLU A 627 13.77 -38.18 4.63
CA GLU A 627 15.10 -37.60 4.90
C GLU A 627 15.22 -36.18 4.35
N ARG A 628 14.67 -35.94 3.16
CA ARG A 628 14.60 -34.60 2.56
C ARG A 628 13.76 -33.65 3.39
N ALA A 629 12.58 -34.07 3.82
CA ALA A 629 11.72 -33.29 4.69
C ALA A 629 12.42 -32.85 5.98
N VAL A 630 13.14 -33.81 6.62
CA VAL A 630 13.94 -33.52 7.83
C VAL A 630 15.06 -32.52 7.55
N ARG A 631 15.83 -32.70 6.44
CA ARG A 631 16.91 -31.75 6.07
C ARG A 631 16.39 -30.35 5.79
N SER A 632 15.20 -30.21 5.15
CA SER A 632 14.56 -28.93 4.85
C SER A 632 13.80 -28.33 6.04
N GLY A 633 13.85 -28.96 7.22
CA GLY A 633 13.17 -28.48 8.44
C GLY A 633 11.64 -28.53 8.36
N ILE A 634 11.09 -29.37 7.48
CA ILE A 634 9.64 -29.54 7.29
C ILE A 634 9.08 -30.41 8.41
N ASN A 635 8.06 -29.87 9.13
CA ASN A 635 7.41 -30.61 10.24
C ASN A 635 6.15 -31.34 9.77
N TYR A 636 5.49 -30.83 8.73
CA TYR A 636 4.28 -31.45 8.17
C TYR A 636 4.26 -31.30 6.65
N VAL A 637 3.65 -32.26 5.99
CA VAL A 637 3.38 -32.23 4.54
C VAL A 637 1.88 -32.31 4.33
N LEU A 638 1.33 -31.35 3.59
CA LEU A 638 -0.08 -31.34 3.19
C LEU A 638 -0.20 -31.84 1.76
N VAL A 639 -1.07 -32.81 1.54
CA VAL A 639 -1.41 -33.39 0.25
C VAL A 639 -2.88 -33.11 -0.04
N GLY A 640 -3.13 -32.31 -1.05
CA GLY A 640 -4.46 -32.01 -1.57
C GLY A 640 -4.66 -32.52 -2.99
N PRO A 641 -5.78 -32.16 -3.66
CA PRO A 641 -6.03 -32.56 -5.04
C PRO A 641 -4.91 -32.16 -6.03
N PRO A 642 -4.31 -30.94 -5.95
CA PRO A 642 -3.21 -30.58 -6.85
C PRO A 642 -1.97 -31.48 -6.70
N GLU A 643 -1.59 -31.82 -5.48
CA GLU A 643 -0.44 -32.72 -5.22
C GLU A 643 -0.72 -34.12 -5.73
N ARG A 644 -1.94 -34.67 -5.53
CA ARG A 644 -2.30 -35.99 -6.04
C ARG A 644 -2.30 -36.05 -7.57
N GLN A 645 -2.73 -34.96 -8.22
CA GLN A 645 -2.74 -34.87 -9.68
C GLN A 645 -1.32 -34.78 -10.24
N ALA A 646 -0.46 -33.97 -9.61
CA ALA A 646 0.92 -33.77 -10.05
C ALA A 646 1.82 -34.97 -9.71
N HIS A 647 1.56 -35.67 -8.59
CA HIS A 647 2.39 -36.72 -8.05
C HIS A 647 1.56 -37.99 -7.72
N PRO A 648 1.14 -38.76 -8.73
CA PRO A 648 0.36 -39.99 -8.52
C PRO A 648 1.04 -40.93 -7.52
N GLY A 649 0.28 -41.48 -6.58
CA GLY A 649 0.79 -42.39 -5.56
C GLY A 649 1.51 -41.71 -4.39
N VAL A 650 1.45 -40.39 -4.25
CA VAL A 650 2.12 -39.65 -3.16
C VAL A 650 1.61 -40.08 -1.76
N GLU A 651 0.32 -40.34 -1.62
CA GLU A 651 -0.26 -40.74 -0.33
C GLU A 651 0.15 -42.18 0.06
N GLU A 652 0.25 -43.09 -0.91
CA GLU A 652 0.72 -44.46 -0.69
C GLU A 652 2.20 -44.45 -0.27
N ARG A 653 3.02 -43.59 -0.90
CA ARG A 653 4.43 -43.43 -0.53
C ARG A 653 4.59 -42.95 0.92
N PHE A 654 3.90 -41.89 1.30
CA PHE A 654 3.98 -41.36 2.67
C PHE A 654 3.35 -42.30 3.68
N GLY A 655 2.21 -42.94 3.33
CA GLY A 655 1.55 -43.93 4.16
C GLY A 655 2.38 -45.24 4.37
N GLY A 656 3.37 -45.49 3.52
CA GLY A 656 4.32 -46.59 3.65
C GLY A 656 5.31 -46.45 4.82
N LEU A 657 5.39 -45.27 5.46
CA LEU A 657 6.26 -44.98 6.61
C LEU A 657 5.47 -44.43 7.82
N PRO A 658 4.50 -45.16 8.36
CA PRO A 658 3.61 -44.63 9.40
C PRO A 658 4.35 -44.22 10.69
N ASP A 659 5.47 -44.80 10.98
CA ASP A 659 6.30 -44.48 12.16
C ASP A 659 7.08 -43.17 11.97
N LEU A 660 7.46 -42.81 10.74
CA LEU A 660 8.24 -41.62 10.41
C LEU A 660 7.37 -40.50 9.86
N MET A 661 6.36 -40.83 9.06
CA MET A 661 5.41 -39.90 8.44
C MET A 661 3.96 -40.31 8.77
N PRO A 662 3.50 -40.23 10.03
CA PRO A 662 2.14 -40.59 10.42
C PRO A 662 1.12 -39.65 9.76
N LEU A 663 0.01 -40.21 9.28
CA LEU A 663 -1.16 -39.46 8.88
C LEU A 663 -1.83 -38.88 10.14
N LEU A 664 -1.88 -37.56 10.26
CA LEU A 664 -2.39 -36.86 11.44
C LEU A 664 -3.78 -36.24 11.24
N PHE A 665 -4.11 -35.93 10.00
CA PHE A 665 -5.41 -35.38 9.62
C PHE A 665 -5.79 -35.87 8.23
N ARG A 666 -7.10 -36.16 8.06
CA ARG A 666 -7.72 -36.40 6.75
C ARG A 666 -9.17 -35.93 6.77
N ASN A 667 -9.56 -35.26 5.69
CA ASN A 667 -10.95 -34.99 5.39
C ASN A 667 -11.31 -35.45 3.96
N GLY A 668 -12.33 -34.90 3.31
CA GLY A 668 -12.76 -35.33 1.99
C GLY A 668 -11.66 -35.27 0.92
N THR A 669 -10.81 -34.23 0.94
CA THR A 669 -9.86 -33.97 -0.13
C THR A 669 -8.42 -33.69 0.33
N ILE A 670 -8.16 -33.56 1.63
CA ILE A 670 -6.84 -33.16 2.15
C ILE A 670 -6.35 -34.18 3.18
N SER A 671 -5.07 -34.53 3.06
CA SER A 671 -4.31 -35.34 4.05
C SER A 671 -3.12 -34.53 4.56
N ILE A 672 -2.84 -34.63 5.88
CA ILE A 672 -1.67 -34.00 6.51
C ILE A 672 -0.85 -35.08 7.20
N TYR A 673 0.40 -35.19 6.77
CA TYR A 673 1.38 -36.11 7.33
C TYR A 673 2.35 -35.35 8.24
N GLY A 674 2.62 -35.85 9.43
CA GLY A 674 3.68 -35.33 10.29
C GLY A 674 5.04 -35.88 9.87
N VAL A 675 6.12 -35.12 10.11
CA VAL A 675 7.50 -35.57 9.89
C VAL A 675 8.18 -35.69 11.25
N ARG A 676 8.36 -36.91 11.75
CA ARG A 676 8.98 -37.18 13.08
C ARG A 676 10.48 -36.92 13.02
N GLY A 677 11.03 -36.28 14.05
CA GLY A 677 12.47 -36.00 14.13
C GLY A 677 12.91 -34.71 13.44
N SER A 678 12.03 -33.99 12.73
CA SER A 678 12.29 -32.61 12.32
C SER A 678 12.19 -31.70 13.56
N ARG A 679 13.24 -30.95 13.86
CA ARG A 679 13.32 -30.02 15.00
C ARG A 679 12.93 -28.59 14.60
#